data_1017277fede7c2e4c8e010020edffb30
#
_entry.id   1017277fede7c2e4c8e010020edffb30
#
_cell.length_a   1.000
_cell.length_b   1.000
_cell.length_c   1.000
_cell.angle_alpha   90.00
_cell.angle_beta   90.00
_cell.angle_gamma   90.00
#
_symmetry.space_group_name_H-M   'P 1'
#
loop_
_entity.id
_entity.type
_entity.pdbx_description
1 polymer ?
#
loop_
_entity_poly.entity_id
_entity_poly.type
_entity_poly.pdbx_seq_one_letter_code
_entity_poly.pdbx_strand_id
1 'polypeptide(L)'
;MRRLAFLVFAALFVQSVALAQSPASSNSFKDRIAGLTKKDGFFPYYWDEKKGEMLFELSPAALNREFLYFTALGTGVGSTEVFADRSSFGSAKLCRLRRVANRVLVIEENTAFRAPGGSADLKHSVEESFPVSVLAALPIEAELDGTLLTDANPLLVRDASDLLSQLKHPTRAVGGMMIRDQSGHADWRLDDARSVIDLDESGSFPLNTEVEALLTFTTDSETDMNQPDLHVLSVREHHSFLQLPAAGFEPREKDPRVGFFSQDFQDFSQPFDKPLNRYLIAHWRLEKKDPNAAVSEPVKPLVFYLDRAIPEPVRSAAKRGALWWNDAFEQAGFKNALRIEDLPEGASPLDIRYPTIQWTNRSGRGWSVGQSHVDPRTGEIVHAVVQLDSHRMRTVNNYWQATIPSGRNADEPALDAFAAFDNADPQLSEEQQMQNRLALLTCHEMGHVLGLDHNFVASTYGRGSVMDYFAPRIKIRADGTADLSDAYMQGVGSYDRVAIQWGYSQGAPNATPEQEHARLDAIVKDMIAKGTVWGNYADPRWNAYDDGPDPVTWLKQTMPVRDALLAHYGPQMLHPGEPNSMLTARFPLVYLFHRYALASAVNVVGSARVPLSLAGDGQKPIIPWPAEAQKQAIGLLMQALEPSELDVPGGLWQALGPEENRDHNPESFQSSSDYLFSPQDGAREVANVVVKGLLEAKRMQRLMVLHREDANEPSAAFVIAALVKQGFAAGAKTPQQEELLAVVQSEIADRLMILAANGDATPEVRAVALAGVHDVQGAIRKSSSRSATLQRIDEEIVLFLQNPEQNTPKLKESGAPAGPPV
;
A
#
# COMPACT_ATOMS: atom_id res chain seq x y z
N MET A 1 -74.06 -27.09 9.53
CA MET A 1 -75.41 -26.95 8.86
C MET A 1 -75.18 -26.38 7.45
N ARG A 2 -75.47 -27.22 6.50
CA ARG A 2 -76.20 -26.94 5.25
C ARG A 2 -75.53 -25.94 4.25
N ARG A 3 -74.98 -26.43 3.18
CA ARG A 3 -75.57 -26.83 1.85
C ARG A 3 -75.38 -25.71 0.83
N LEU A 4 -74.55 -25.97 -0.23
CA LEU A 4 -74.94 -26.45 -1.59
C LEU A 4 -75.71 -25.41 -2.43
N ALA A 5 -75.14 -25.05 -3.55
CA ALA A 5 -75.66 -25.33 -4.89
C ALA A 5 -74.93 -24.48 -5.93
N PHE A 6 -74.42 -25.04 -6.88
CA PHE A 6 -74.67 -25.35 -8.33
C PHE A 6 -74.16 -24.29 -9.30
N LEU A 7 -73.14 -24.71 -10.03
CA LEU A 7 -72.97 -24.85 -11.50
C LEU A 7 -73.78 -23.94 -12.44
N VAL A 8 -73.03 -23.18 -13.27
CA VAL A 8 -73.34 -23.07 -14.68
C VAL A 8 -72.07 -23.04 -15.49
N PHE A 9 -71.94 -23.95 -16.47
CA PHE A 9 -70.93 -24.07 -17.50
C PHE A 9 -70.96 -22.89 -18.47
N ALA A 10 -69.81 -22.29 -18.75
CA ALA A 10 -69.59 -21.61 -20.02
C ALA A 10 -68.21 -21.98 -20.50
N ALA A 11 -68.13 -22.88 -21.44
CA ALA A 11 -66.94 -23.24 -22.21
C ALA A 11 -66.58 -22.04 -23.14
N LEU A 12 -65.51 -21.34 -22.76
CA LEU A 12 -64.86 -20.46 -23.72
C LEU A 12 -63.54 -21.14 -24.15
N PHE A 13 -63.53 -21.56 -25.37
CA PHE A 13 -62.36 -21.98 -26.11
C PHE A 13 -61.38 -20.82 -26.15
N VAL A 14 -60.40 -20.82 -25.31
CA VAL A 14 -59.23 -19.99 -25.52
C VAL A 14 -58.29 -20.77 -26.44
N GLN A 15 -58.29 -20.41 -27.71
CA GLN A 15 -57.23 -20.76 -28.61
C GLN A 15 -55.93 -20.12 -28.07
N SER A 16 -55.08 -20.95 -27.50
CA SER A 16 -53.68 -20.60 -27.24
C SER A 16 -53.02 -20.44 -28.62
N VAL A 17 -52.95 -19.21 -29.09
CA VAL A 17 -51.98 -18.84 -30.12
C VAL A 17 -50.60 -18.91 -29.45
N ALA A 18 -49.95 -20.04 -29.60
CA ALA A 18 -48.51 -20.14 -29.41
C ALA A 18 -47.90 -19.18 -30.45
N LEU A 19 -47.53 -18.00 -30.04
CA LEU A 19 -46.57 -17.18 -30.79
C LEU A 19 -45.27 -17.99 -30.83
N ALA A 20 -45.13 -18.83 -31.84
CA ALA A 20 -43.83 -19.30 -32.25
C ALA A 20 -43.05 -18.08 -32.62
N GLN A 21 -42.10 -17.69 -31.76
CA GLN A 21 -41.07 -16.72 -32.11
C GLN A 21 -40.36 -17.30 -33.34
N SER A 22 -40.59 -16.71 -34.50
CA SER A 22 -39.84 -17.00 -35.70
C SER A 22 -38.35 -16.76 -35.40
N PRO A 23 -37.44 -17.62 -35.87
CA PRO A 23 -36.01 -17.32 -35.77
C PRO A 23 -35.77 -15.95 -36.43
N ALA A 24 -35.04 -15.09 -35.78
CA ALA A 24 -34.73 -13.78 -36.31
C ALA A 24 -34.20 -13.94 -37.74
N SER A 25 -34.84 -13.27 -38.70
CA SER A 25 -34.51 -13.44 -40.11
C SER A 25 -33.14 -12.81 -40.39
N SER A 26 -32.37 -13.33 -41.38
CA SER A 26 -31.10 -12.74 -41.83
C SER A 26 -31.22 -11.25 -42.21
N ASN A 27 -32.41 -10.79 -42.50
CA ASN A 27 -32.72 -9.39 -42.77
C ASN A 27 -32.68 -8.55 -41.48
N SER A 28 -33.14 -9.08 -40.34
CA SER A 28 -33.15 -8.33 -39.07
C SER A 28 -31.76 -8.00 -38.56
N PHE A 29 -30.76 -8.87 -38.74
CA PHE A 29 -29.38 -8.60 -38.36
C PHE A 29 -28.78 -7.50 -39.24
N LYS A 30 -28.89 -7.62 -40.55
CA LYS A 30 -28.41 -6.62 -41.52
C LYS A 30 -29.07 -5.26 -41.33
N ASP A 31 -30.39 -5.29 -41.09
CA ASP A 31 -31.13 -4.05 -40.84
C ASP A 31 -30.69 -3.36 -39.54
N ARG A 32 -30.40 -4.15 -38.47
CA ARG A 32 -29.95 -3.60 -37.18
C ARG A 32 -28.57 -2.96 -37.24
N ILE A 33 -27.66 -3.46 -38.04
CA ILE A 33 -26.30 -2.92 -38.19
C ILE A 33 -26.18 -1.91 -39.35
N ALA A 34 -27.26 -1.67 -40.10
CA ALA A 34 -27.20 -0.78 -41.25
C ALA A 34 -26.88 0.65 -40.88
N GLY A 35 -25.76 1.16 -41.39
CA GLY A 35 -25.28 2.52 -41.12
C GLY A 35 -24.52 2.66 -39.81
N LEU A 36 -24.28 1.59 -39.04
CA LEU A 36 -23.45 1.59 -37.85
C LEU A 36 -21.96 1.47 -38.19
N THR A 37 -21.10 2.02 -37.36
CA THR A 37 -19.65 1.91 -37.47
C THR A 37 -19.18 0.63 -36.82
N LYS A 38 -18.50 -0.27 -37.57
CA LYS A 38 -17.91 -1.51 -37.06
C LYS A 38 -16.47 -1.29 -36.64
N LYS A 39 -16.07 -1.89 -35.51
CA LYS A 39 -14.68 -2.10 -35.08
C LYS A 39 -14.42 -3.60 -34.96
N ASP A 40 -13.43 -4.09 -35.70
CA ASP A 40 -13.02 -5.50 -35.63
C ASP A 40 -11.96 -5.69 -34.54
N GLY A 41 -11.95 -6.86 -33.87
CA GLY A 41 -11.00 -7.21 -32.82
C GLY A 41 -11.42 -8.44 -32.03
N PHE A 42 -10.97 -8.56 -30.78
CA PHE A 42 -11.26 -9.72 -29.91
C PHE A 42 -12.75 -9.91 -29.67
N PHE A 43 -13.44 -8.85 -29.25
CA PHE A 43 -14.89 -8.72 -29.32
C PHE A 43 -15.20 -7.61 -30.34
N PRO A 44 -15.51 -7.96 -31.61
CA PRO A 44 -15.96 -6.96 -32.59
C PRO A 44 -17.23 -6.28 -32.10
N TYR A 45 -17.34 -4.97 -32.36
CA TYR A 45 -18.54 -4.26 -31.98
C TYR A 45 -19.00 -3.27 -33.07
N TYR A 46 -20.29 -2.95 -33.01
CA TYR A 46 -20.91 -1.87 -33.75
C TYR A 46 -21.33 -0.76 -32.81
N TRP A 47 -21.13 0.47 -33.24
CA TRP A 47 -21.57 1.64 -32.49
C TRP A 47 -22.82 2.25 -33.10
N ASP A 48 -23.89 2.38 -32.29
CA ASP A 48 -25.13 3.07 -32.62
C ASP A 48 -25.12 4.46 -32.00
N GLU A 49 -24.62 5.45 -32.76
CA GLU A 49 -24.51 6.85 -32.30
C GLU A 49 -25.87 7.46 -31.90
N LYS A 50 -26.96 7.07 -32.56
CA LYS A 50 -28.29 7.60 -32.26
C LYS A 50 -28.84 7.16 -30.93
N LYS A 51 -28.46 5.97 -30.49
CA LYS A 51 -28.92 5.39 -29.24
C LYS A 51 -27.87 5.45 -28.12
N GLY A 52 -26.60 5.70 -28.45
CA GLY A 52 -25.49 5.56 -27.52
C GLY A 52 -25.26 4.11 -27.08
N GLU A 53 -25.48 3.15 -27.99
CA GLU A 53 -25.39 1.73 -27.71
C GLU A 53 -24.16 1.09 -28.38
N MET A 54 -23.45 0.25 -27.64
CA MET A 54 -22.40 -0.62 -28.18
C MET A 54 -22.93 -2.04 -28.34
N LEU A 55 -22.91 -2.53 -29.55
CA LEU A 55 -23.41 -3.88 -29.88
C LEU A 55 -22.25 -4.84 -30.12
N PHE A 56 -22.01 -5.79 -29.24
CA PHE A 56 -21.01 -6.84 -29.47
C PHE A 56 -21.49 -7.85 -30.51
N GLU A 57 -20.60 -8.16 -31.47
CA GLU A 57 -20.77 -9.25 -32.42
C GLU A 57 -20.10 -10.50 -31.87
N LEU A 58 -20.90 -11.45 -31.37
CA LEU A 58 -20.43 -12.67 -30.71
C LEU A 58 -20.59 -13.87 -31.62
N SER A 59 -19.49 -14.39 -32.14
CA SER A 59 -19.50 -15.62 -32.95
C SER A 59 -19.84 -16.85 -32.09
N PRO A 60 -20.29 -17.97 -32.69
CA PRO A 60 -20.46 -19.21 -31.94
C PRO A 60 -19.22 -19.67 -31.18
N ALA A 61 -18.02 -19.35 -31.68
CA ALA A 61 -16.74 -19.67 -31.05
C ALA A 61 -16.43 -18.79 -29.82
N ALA A 62 -17.07 -17.63 -29.71
CA ALA A 62 -16.94 -16.78 -28.53
C ALA A 62 -17.78 -17.28 -27.34
N LEU A 63 -18.85 -18.05 -27.62
CA LEU A 63 -19.71 -18.62 -26.59
C LEU A 63 -19.00 -19.77 -25.88
N ASN A 64 -19.09 -19.83 -24.57
CA ASN A 64 -18.41 -20.79 -23.67
C ASN A 64 -16.88 -20.79 -23.74
N ARG A 65 -16.26 -19.81 -24.42
CA ARG A 65 -14.82 -19.56 -24.39
C ARG A 65 -14.50 -18.69 -23.17
N GLU A 66 -13.46 -19.09 -22.44
CA GLU A 66 -12.92 -18.28 -21.35
C GLU A 66 -12.08 -17.10 -21.88
N PHE A 67 -12.13 -15.98 -21.14
CA PHE A 67 -11.32 -14.79 -21.37
C PHE A 67 -11.05 -14.08 -20.05
N LEU A 68 -10.06 -13.19 -20.01
CA LEU A 68 -9.82 -12.33 -18.86
C LEU A 68 -10.56 -11.01 -19.04
N TYR A 69 -11.18 -10.56 -17.97
CA TYR A 69 -11.86 -9.28 -17.87
C TYR A 69 -11.24 -8.45 -16.74
N PHE A 70 -10.90 -7.21 -17.06
CA PHE A 70 -10.32 -6.26 -16.13
C PHE A 70 -11.12 -4.98 -16.13
N THR A 71 -11.13 -4.29 -15.00
CA THR A 71 -11.66 -2.93 -14.89
C THR A 71 -10.63 -2.04 -14.24
N ALA A 72 -10.53 -0.79 -14.70
CA ALA A 72 -9.67 0.23 -14.14
C ALA A 72 -10.36 1.59 -14.20
N LEU A 73 -9.81 2.60 -13.55
CA LEU A 73 -10.27 3.97 -13.73
C LEU A 73 -9.51 4.62 -14.89
N GLY A 74 -10.22 5.12 -15.90
CA GLY A 74 -9.67 5.90 -17.01
C GLY A 74 -9.28 7.31 -16.56
N THR A 75 -10.04 7.89 -15.60
CA THR A 75 -9.71 9.12 -14.90
C THR A 75 -9.76 8.90 -13.40
N GLY A 76 -8.81 9.53 -12.67
CA GLY A 76 -8.79 9.47 -11.20
C GLY A 76 -9.61 10.60 -10.58
N VAL A 77 -9.87 10.45 -9.28
CA VAL A 77 -10.51 11.49 -8.45
C VAL A 77 -9.50 12.57 -8.04
N GLY A 78 -8.19 12.23 -8.00
CA GLY A 78 -7.13 13.15 -7.61
C GLY A 78 -7.10 13.48 -6.11
N SER A 79 -7.89 12.79 -5.30
CA SER A 79 -7.94 12.94 -3.85
C SER A 79 -6.94 11.99 -3.17
N THR A 80 -6.43 12.39 -2.00
CA THR A 80 -5.64 11.53 -1.11
C THR A 80 -6.50 10.75 -0.12
N GLU A 81 -7.81 10.97 -0.12
CA GLU A 81 -8.75 10.28 0.77
C GLU A 81 -9.36 9.02 0.17
N VAL A 82 -9.28 8.87 -1.17
CA VAL A 82 -9.86 7.75 -1.91
C VAL A 82 -8.79 7.13 -2.79
N PHE A 83 -8.62 5.80 -2.73
CA PHE A 83 -7.69 5.07 -3.60
C PHE A 83 -8.31 4.87 -4.99
N ALA A 84 -8.55 5.97 -5.68
CA ALA A 84 -9.23 6.04 -6.97
C ALA A 84 -8.46 6.92 -7.96
N ASP A 85 -7.26 6.47 -8.31
CA ASP A 85 -6.41 7.14 -9.29
C ASP A 85 -6.64 6.61 -10.70
N ARG A 86 -6.23 7.38 -11.71
CA ARG A 86 -6.13 6.88 -13.08
C ARG A 86 -5.32 5.58 -13.09
N SER A 87 -5.83 4.56 -13.76
CA SER A 87 -5.26 3.20 -13.83
C SER A 87 -5.27 2.41 -12.51
N SER A 88 -5.97 2.87 -11.46
CA SER A 88 -6.30 2.00 -10.33
C SER A 88 -7.27 0.90 -10.80
N PHE A 89 -6.98 -0.35 -10.47
CA PHE A 89 -7.76 -1.48 -10.95
C PHE A 89 -7.98 -2.56 -9.89
N GLY A 90 -9.03 -3.37 -10.11
CA GLY A 90 -9.32 -4.55 -9.32
C GLY A 90 -8.60 -5.80 -9.83
N SER A 91 -8.87 -6.94 -9.19
CA SER A 91 -8.34 -8.24 -9.61
C SER A 91 -8.85 -8.63 -10.99
N ALA A 92 -8.03 -9.38 -11.73
CA ALA A 92 -8.43 -10.02 -12.97
C ALA A 92 -9.56 -11.04 -12.73
N LYS A 93 -10.54 -11.04 -13.60
CA LYS A 93 -11.68 -11.96 -13.58
C LYS A 93 -11.57 -12.95 -14.73
N LEU A 94 -11.65 -14.24 -14.44
CA LEU A 94 -11.83 -15.25 -15.47
C LEU A 94 -13.31 -15.30 -15.84
N CYS A 95 -13.65 -14.97 -17.07
CA CYS A 95 -15.03 -14.88 -17.51
C CYS A 95 -15.32 -15.79 -18.70
N ARG A 96 -16.60 -16.16 -18.87
CA ARG A 96 -17.13 -16.80 -20.09
C ARG A 96 -18.48 -16.23 -20.46
N LEU A 97 -18.82 -16.37 -21.75
CA LEU A 97 -20.13 -15.98 -22.28
C LEU A 97 -21.01 -17.23 -22.42
N ARG A 98 -22.23 -17.16 -21.90
CA ARG A 98 -23.21 -18.26 -22.01
C ARG A 98 -24.55 -17.75 -22.49
N ARG A 99 -25.06 -18.30 -23.61
CA ARG A 99 -26.40 -17.99 -24.05
C ARG A 99 -27.44 -18.68 -23.16
N VAL A 100 -28.43 -17.93 -22.73
CA VAL A 100 -29.64 -18.43 -22.04
C VAL A 100 -30.86 -17.73 -22.66
N ALA A 101 -31.67 -18.46 -23.37
CA ALA A 101 -32.82 -17.93 -24.12
C ALA A 101 -32.42 -16.75 -25.03
N ASN A 102 -32.94 -15.55 -24.80
CA ASN A 102 -32.70 -14.35 -25.60
C ASN A 102 -31.64 -13.42 -24.94
N ARG A 103 -30.75 -13.94 -24.10
CA ARG A 103 -29.69 -13.21 -23.43
C ARG A 103 -28.35 -13.95 -23.50
N VAL A 104 -27.27 -13.21 -23.48
CA VAL A 104 -25.93 -13.73 -23.23
C VAL A 104 -25.49 -13.29 -21.84
N LEU A 105 -25.25 -14.25 -20.96
CA LEU A 105 -24.74 -14.01 -19.62
C LEU A 105 -23.22 -13.87 -19.69
N VAL A 106 -22.68 -12.84 -19.05
CA VAL A 106 -21.25 -12.68 -18.74
C VAL A 106 -21.03 -13.26 -17.36
N ILE A 107 -20.35 -14.38 -17.27
CA ILE A 107 -20.18 -15.16 -16.03
C ILE A 107 -18.72 -15.08 -15.59
N GLU A 108 -18.47 -14.59 -14.38
CA GLU A 108 -17.20 -14.73 -13.70
C GLU A 108 -17.12 -16.10 -13.03
N GLU A 109 -16.09 -16.86 -13.38
CA GLU A 109 -15.84 -18.19 -12.85
C GLU A 109 -15.21 -18.10 -11.46
N ASN A 110 -15.58 -19.03 -10.59
CA ASN A 110 -14.98 -19.10 -9.26
C ASN A 110 -13.63 -19.81 -9.31
N THR A 111 -12.55 -19.03 -9.41
CA THR A 111 -11.18 -19.55 -9.48
C THR A 111 -10.57 -19.86 -8.12
N ALA A 112 -11.24 -19.54 -7.02
CA ALA A 112 -10.76 -19.80 -5.66
C ALA A 112 -10.92 -21.26 -5.22
N PHE A 113 -11.81 -22.03 -5.88
CA PHE A 113 -12.12 -23.41 -5.54
C PHE A 113 -12.04 -24.28 -6.79
N ARG A 114 -11.09 -25.24 -6.80
CA ARG A 114 -10.77 -26.01 -8.02
C ARG A 114 -10.46 -27.47 -7.69
N ALA A 115 -10.47 -28.30 -8.73
CA ALA A 115 -9.95 -29.67 -8.68
C ALA A 115 -9.18 -29.98 -9.96
N PRO A 116 -8.03 -29.32 -10.25
CA PRO A 116 -7.35 -29.44 -11.55
C PRO A 116 -6.89 -30.86 -11.86
N GLY A 117 -6.43 -31.61 -10.85
CA GLY A 117 -6.04 -33.04 -10.96
C GLY A 117 -7.17 -34.03 -10.79
N GLY A 118 -8.40 -33.57 -10.52
CA GLY A 118 -9.57 -34.43 -10.23
C GLY A 118 -10.22 -35.04 -11.47
N SER A 119 -11.04 -36.07 -11.22
CA SER A 119 -11.94 -36.63 -12.23
C SER A 119 -12.97 -35.60 -12.71
N ALA A 120 -13.65 -35.86 -13.83
CA ALA A 120 -14.70 -34.99 -14.29
C ALA A 120 -15.84 -34.83 -13.26
N ASP A 121 -16.18 -35.89 -12.55
CA ASP A 121 -17.23 -35.88 -11.52
C ASP A 121 -16.79 -35.04 -10.31
N LEU A 122 -15.51 -35.11 -9.89
CA LEU A 122 -15.00 -34.27 -8.80
C LEU A 122 -14.98 -32.78 -9.21
N LYS A 123 -14.54 -32.47 -10.44
CA LYS A 123 -14.58 -31.09 -10.97
C LYS A 123 -16.01 -30.56 -10.96
N HIS A 124 -16.94 -31.30 -11.48
CA HIS A 124 -18.36 -30.94 -11.50
C HIS A 124 -18.92 -30.76 -10.10
N SER A 125 -18.59 -31.66 -9.17
CA SER A 125 -19.00 -31.53 -7.76
C SER A 125 -18.47 -30.26 -7.10
N VAL A 126 -17.22 -29.85 -7.39
CA VAL A 126 -16.66 -28.58 -6.89
C VAL A 126 -17.37 -27.39 -7.52
N GLU A 127 -17.61 -27.41 -8.85
CA GLU A 127 -18.35 -26.35 -9.55
C GLU A 127 -19.76 -26.16 -8.99
N GLU A 128 -20.46 -27.26 -8.64
CA GLU A 128 -21.80 -27.19 -8.03
C GLU A 128 -21.79 -26.74 -6.56
N SER A 129 -20.66 -26.89 -5.87
CA SER A 129 -20.52 -26.54 -4.45
C SER A 129 -20.24 -25.05 -4.24
N PHE A 130 -19.71 -24.34 -5.22
CA PHE A 130 -19.30 -22.95 -5.10
C PHE A 130 -19.95 -22.09 -6.19
N PRO A 131 -20.48 -20.89 -5.84
CA PRO A 131 -21.21 -20.06 -6.77
C PRO A 131 -20.28 -19.38 -7.79
N VAL A 132 -20.84 -19.10 -8.96
CA VAL A 132 -20.29 -18.16 -9.95
C VAL A 132 -20.99 -16.80 -9.82
N SER A 133 -20.44 -15.75 -10.43
CA SER A 133 -21.05 -14.42 -10.47
C SER A 133 -21.52 -14.10 -11.89
N VAL A 134 -22.80 -13.75 -12.07
CA VAL A 134 -23.30 -13.20 -13.34
C VAL A 134 -23.10 -11.68 -13.31
N LEU A 135 -22.08 -11.19 -14.04
CA LEU A 135 -21.72 -9.77 -14.07
C LEU A 135 -22.72 -8.93 -14.87
N ALA A 136 -23.26 -9.49 -15.96
CA ALA A 136 -24.29 -8.86 -16.78
C ALA A 136 -25.07 -9.90 -17.58
N ALA A 137 -26.25 -9.50 -18.05
CA ALA A 137 -27.11 -10.30 -18.95
C ALA A 137 -27.45 -9.47 -20.17
N LEU A 138 -26.69 -9.66 -21.26
CA LEU A 138 -26.76 -8.88 -22.49
C LEU A 138 -27.96 -9.29 -23.33
N PRO A 139 -28.88 -8.40 -23.68
CA PRO A 139 -29.98 -8.69 -24.61
C PRO A 139 -29.46 -9.06 -26.00
N ILE A 140 -30.06 -10.08 -26.62
CA ILE A 140 -29.78 -10.45 -28.03
C ILE A 140 -30.70 -9.60 -28.89
N GLU A 141 -30.13 -8.69 -29.68
CA GLU A 141 -30.83 -7.79 -30.60
C GLU A 141 -31.12 -8.47 -31.96
N ALA A 142 -30.20 -9.30 -32.44
CA ALA A 142 -30.33 -10.02 -33.69
C ALA A 142 -29.40 -11.26 -33.70
N GLU A 143 -29.70 -12.17 -34.64
CA GLU A 143 -28.90 -13.39 -34.86
C GLU A 143 -28.79 -13.68 -36.35
N LEU A 144 -27.56 -14.07 -36.79
CA LEU A 144 -27.28 -14.49 -38.15
C LEU A 144 -26.28 -15.66 -38.15
N ASP A 145 -26.66 -16.81 -38.67
CA ASP A 145 -25.83 -18.02 -38.78
C ASP A 145 -25.15 -18.40 -37.42
N GLY A 146 -25.88 -18.22 -36.32
CA GLY A 146 -25.37 -18.46 -34.95
C GLY A 146 -24.52 -17.33 -34.36
N THR A 147 -24.17 -16.32 -35.13
CA THR A 147 -23.53 -15.10 -34.61
C THR A 147 -24.60 -14.21 -33.97
N LEU A 148 -24.34 -13.77 -32.75
CA LEU A 148 -25.26 -12.97 -31.96
C LEU A 148 -24.83 -11.53 -31.99
N LEU A 149 -25.78 -10.61 -32.14
CA LEU A 149 -25.61 -9.18 -31.89
C LEU A 149 -26.25 -8.89 -30.55
N THR A 150 -25.44 -8.39 -29.58
CA THR A 150 -25.91 -8.20 -28.21
C THR A 150 -25.64 -6.75 -27.76
N ASP A 151 -26.60 -6.17 -27.05
CA ASP A 151 -26.38 -4.89 -26.36
C ASP A 151 -25.44 -5.07 -25.18
N ALA A 152 -24.27 -4.42 -25.22
CA ALA A 152 -23.22 -4.51 -24.22
C ALA A 152 -23.35 -3.46 -23.09
N ASN A 153 -24.23 -2.46 -23.23
CA ASN A 153 -24.38 -1.37 -22.26
C ASN A 153 -24.61 -1.84 -20.82
N PRO A 154 -25.40 -2.91 -20.56
CA PRO A 154 -25.59 -3.44 -19.20
C PRO A 154 -24.31 -3.97 -18.54
N LEU A 155 -23.27 -4.27 -19.30
CA LEU A 155 -21.96 -4.65 -18.78
C LEU A 155 -21.04 -3.45 -18.61
N LEU A 156 -21.15 -2.44 -19.47
CA LEU A 156 -20.20 -1.36 -19.64
C LEU A 156 -20.59 -0.10 -18.87
N VAL A 157 -21.90 0.18 -18.72
CA VAL A 157 -22.39 1.37 -18.02
C VAL A 157 -22.86 0.96 -16.63
N ARG A 158 -21.89 0.68 -15.74
CA ARG A 158 -22.12 0.29 -14.34
C ARG A 158 -20.85 0.53 -13.54
N ASP A 159 -20.95 0.65 -12.24
CA ASP A 159 -19.80 0.70 -11.33
C ASP A 159 -19.15 -0.70 -11.23
N ALA A 160 -18.30 -1.05 -12.17
CA ALA A 160 -17.61 -2.33 -12.21
C ALA A 160 -16.30 -2.35 -11.40
N SER A 161 -15.77 -1.17 -11.08
CA SER A 161 -14.56 -0.96 -10.27
C SER A 161 -14.85 -0.81 -8.76
N ASP A 162 -16.13 -0.91 -8.34
CA ASP A 162 -16.58 -0.73 -6.95
C ASP A 162 -16.19 0.64 -6.37
N LEU A 163 -16.24 1.69 -7.23
CA LEU A 163 -15.92 3.05 -6.81
C LEU A 163 -16.92 3.57 -5.78
N LEU A 164 -18.20 3.25 -5.88
CA LEU A 164 -19.23 3.60 -4.89
C LEU A 164 -18.86 3.15 -3.49
N SER A 165 -18.32 1.95 -3.34
CA SER A 165 -17.87 1.44 -2.05
C SER A 165 -16.71 2.26 -1.50
N GLN A 166 -15.79 2.69 -2.36
CA GLN A 166 -14.66 3.52 -1.97
C GLN A 166 -15.09 4.95 -1.62
N LEU A 167 -16.03 5.53 -2.36
CA LEU A 167 -16.60 6.85 -2.08
C LEU A 167 -17.38 6.88 -0.76
N LYS A 168 -18.11 5.80 -0.44
CA LYS A 168 -18.86 5.65 0.83
C LYS A 168 -17.95 5.34 2.01
N HIS A 169 -16.86 4.63 1.78
CA HIS A 169 -15.92 4.17 2.80
C HIS A 169 -14.49 4.44 2.34
N PRO A 170 -14.04 5.69 2.34
CA PRO A 170 -12.72 6.04 1.84
C PRO A 170 -11.64 5.30 2.62
N THR A 171 -10.60 4.92 1.91
CA THR A 171 -9.43 4.24 2.47
C THR A 171 -8.34 5.27 2.70
N ARG A 172 -7.93 5.43 3.96
CA ARG A 172 -6.86 6.39 4.32
C ARG A 172 -5.54 5.66 4.54
N ALA A 173 -4.47 6.24 4.05
CA ALA A 173 -3.13 5.76 4.36
C ALA A 173 -2.74 6.26 5.77
N VAL A 174 -2.57 5.34 6.72
CA VAL A 174 -2.14 5.63 8.09
C VAL A 174 -0.90 4.80 8.39
N GLY A 175 0.25 5.47 8.60
CA GLY A 175 1.50 4.79 8.94
C GLY A 175 1.98 3.76 7.91
N GLY A 176 1.71 3.98 6.63
CA GLY A 176 2.03 3.04 5.54
C GLY A 176 1.03 1.90 5.34
N MET A 177 -0.02 1.82 6.17
CA MET A 177 -1.12 0.87 6.00
C MET A 177 -2.35 1.57 5.45
N MET A 178 -3.06 0.89 4.53
CA MET A 178 -4.34 1.36 4.02
C MET A 178 -5.46 0.92 4.98
N ILE A 179 -6.11 1.87 5.63
CA ILE A 179 -7.21 1.62 6.57
C ILE A 179 -8.51 2.13 5.96
N ARG A 180 -9.48 1.22 5.80
CA ARG A 180 -10.81 1.57 5.32
C ARG A 180 -11.62 2.23 6.44
N ASP A 181 -12.18 3.41 6.18
CA ASP A 181 -13.06 4.08 7.12
C ASP A 181 -14.41 3.34 7.18
N GLN A 182 -14.77 2.88 8.38
CA GLN A 182 -16.03 2.15 8.62
C GLN A 182 -17.22 3.08 8.92
N SER A 183 -16.98 4.38 9.12
CA SER A 183 -18.02 5.32 9.58
C SER A 183 -19.03 5.70 8.49
N GLY A 184 -18.70 5.51 7.21
CA GLY A 184 -19.55 5.85 6.06
C GLY A 184 -19.79 7.36 5.95
N HIS A 185 -19.39 7.99 4.84
CA HIS A 185 -19.50 9.44 4.74
C HIS A 185 -20.74 9.87 3.94
N ALA A 186 -20.77 9.70 2.66
CA ALA A 186 -21.86 10.21 1.83
C ALA A 186 -22.64 9.09 1.14
N ASP A 187 -23.89 9.35 0.85
CA ASP A 187 -24.82 8.42 0.16
C ASP A 187 -24.67 8.49 -1.38
N TRP A 188 -23.44 8.35 -1.85
CA TRP A 188 -23.16 8.34 -3.27
C TRP A 188 -23.96 7.26 -4.02
N ARG A 189 -24.46 7.58 -5.21
CA ARG A 189 -25.19 6.69 -6.10
C ARG A 189 -24.82 6.92 -7.54
N LEU A 190 -24.82 5.88 -8.37
CA LEU A 190 -24.67 6.01 -9.82
C LEU A 190 -25.90 6.71 -10.41
N ASP A 191 -25.68 7.64 -11.32
CA ASP A 191 -26.71 8.30 -12.12
C ASP A 191 -26.67 7.76 -13.56
N ASP A 192 -27.51 6.80 -13.82
CA ASP A 192 -27.61 6.12 -15.12
C ASP A 192 -27.95 7.09 -16.26
N ALA A 193 -28.74 8.17 -15.97
CA ALA A 193 -29.15 9.13 -16.99
C ALA A 193 -28.02 10.03 -17.48
N ARG A 194 -26.96 10.17 -16.66
CA ARG A 194 -25.75 10.95 -16.97
C ARG A 194 -24.52 10.08 -17.21
N SER A 195 -24.69 8.76 -17.35
CA SER A 195 -23.60 7.81 -17.59
C SER A 195 -23.70 7.25 -19.02
N VAL A 196 -22.58 7.24 -19.75
CA VAL A 196 -22.54 6.90 -21.18
C VAL A 196 -21.23 6.19 -21.55
N ILE A 197 -21.22 5.47 -22.69
CA ILE A 197 -19.98 4.95 -23.27
C ILE A 197 -19.21 6.10 -23.94
N ASP A 198 -17.92 6.21 -23.66
CA ASP A 198 -16.99 7.15 -24.28
C ASP A 198 -16.26 6.45 -25.44
N LEU A 199 -16.72 6.68 -26.66
CA LEU A 199 -16.23 5.97 -27.84
C LEU A 199 -14.83 6.42 -28.26
N ASP A 200 -14.45 7.69 -28.01
CA ASP A 200 -13.20 8.26 -28.49
C ASP A 200 -11.97 7.58 -27.88
N GLU A 201 -12.11 7.05 -26.67
CA GLU A 201 -11.06 6.30 -25.96
C GLU A 201 -11.24 4.79 -26.08
N SER A 202 -12.24 4.29 -26.81
CA SER A 202 -12.56 2.89 -26.95
C SER A 202 -11.99 2.29 -28.23
N GLY A 203 -11.58 1.01 -28.18
CA GLY A 203 -11.02 0.31 -29.35
C GLY A 203 -11.15 -1.20 -29.26
N SER A 204 -11.08 -1.88 -30.41
CA SER A 204 -11.01 -3.34 -30.45
C SER A 204 -9.79 -3.76 -31.27
N PHE A 205 -9.03 -4.74 -30.77
CA PHE A 205 -7.76 -5.21 -31.28
C PHE A 205 -7.78 -6.74 -31.38
N PRO A 206 -6.85 -7.37 -32.10
CA PRO A 206 -6.90 -8.83 -32.32
C PRO A 206 -6.93 -9.69 -31.05
N LEU A 207 -6.29 -9.24 -29.95
CA LEU A 207 -6.18 -9.99 -28.70
C LEU A 207 -6.96 -9.38 -27.54
N ASN A 208 -7.45 -8.14 -27.68
CA ASN A 208 -8.14 -7.40 -26.63
C ASN A 208 -9.16 -6.42 -27.20
N THR A 209 -10.17 -6.10 -26.39
CA THR A 209 -11.12 -5.01 -26.64
C THR A 209 -11.13 -4.12 -25.42
N GLU A 210 -10.94 -2.81 -25.63
CA GLU A 210 -10.85 -1.78 -24.62
C GLU A 210 -12.06 -0.84 -24.77
N VAL A 211 -12.80 -0.62 -23.69
CA VAL A 211 -13.99 0.25 -23.70
C VAL A 211 -13.95 1.21 -22.52
N GLU A 212 -14.18 2.49 -22.77
CA GLU A 212 -14.35 3.51 -21.76
C GLU A 212 -15.84 3.83 -21.57
N ALA A 213 -16.26 3.98 -20.32
CA ALA A 213 -17.56 4.51 -19.94
C ALA A 213 -17.37 5.72 -19.03
N LEU A 214 -18.02 6.83 -19.35
CA LEU A 214 -18.10 7.97 -18.45
C LEU A 214 -19.24 7.72 -17.47
N LEU A 215 -18.91 7.47 -16.21
CA LEU A 215 -19.87 7.24 -15.13
C LEU A 215 -20.03 8.50 -14.29
N THR A 216 -21.26 8.86 -13.96
CA THR A 216 -21.58 9.99 -13.10
C THR A 216 -22.19 9.50 -11.79
N PHE A 217 -21.61 9.94 -10.68
CA PHE A 217 -22.10 9.65 -9.34
C PHE A 217 -22.65 10.93 -8.71
N THR A 218 -23.67 10.78 -7.89
CA THR A 218 -24.34 11.89 -7.20
C THR A 218 -24.55 11.58 -5.74
N THR A 219 -24.56 12.64 -4.91
CA THR A 219 -24.85 12.57 -3.48
C THR A 219 -25.67 13.78 -3.06
N ASP A 220 -26.45 13.64 -2.00
CA ASP A 220 -27.19 14.76 -1.39
C ASP A 220 -26.32 15.49 -0.33
N SER A 221 -25.18 14.94 0.05
CA SER A 221 -24.22 15.53 0.99
C SER A 221 -23.20 16.41 0.26
N GLU A 222 -22.81 17.54 0.82
CA GLU A 222 -21.65 18.30 0.33
C GLU A 222 -20.38 17.53 0.61
N THR A 223 -19.63 17.18 -0.45
CA THR A 223 -18.37 16.46 -0.35
C THR A 223 -17.33 17.09 -1.26
N ASP A 224 -16.15 17.38 -0.74
CA ASP A 224 -15.02 17.86 -1.53
C ASP A 224 -14.04 16.70 -1.79
N MET A 225 -14.03 16.24 -3.05
CA MET A 225 -13.06 15.26 -3.58
C MET A 225 -12.36 15.82 -4.81
N ASN A 226 -12.12 17.14 -4.83
CA ASN A 226 -11.54 17.91 -5.94
C ASN A 226 -12.42 18.03 -7.19
N GLN A 227 -13.70 17.65 -7.14
CA GLN A 227 -14.64 17.84 -8.23
C GLN A 227 -15.18 19.29 -8.23
N PRO A 228 -15.60 19.80 -9.39
CA PRO A 228 -16.12 21.18 -9.51
C PRO A 228 -17.47 21.39 -8.82
N ASP A 229 -18.29 20.37 -8.68
CA ASP A 229 -19.62 20.40 -8.04
C ASP A 229 -19.62 19.44 -6.84
N LEU A 230 -19.94 19.96 -5.66
CA LEU A 230 -19.87 19.20 -4.40
C LEU A 230 -20.82 18.00 -4.32
N HIS A 231 -21.78 17.91 -5.24
CA HIS A 231 -22.78 16.84 -5.30
C HIS A 231 -22.63 15.89 -6.49
N VAL A 232 -21.70 16.17 -7.41
CA VAL A 232 -21.56 15.45 -8.69
C VAL A 232 -20.10 15.10 -8.96
N LEU A 233 -19.84 13.83 -9.15
CA LEU A 233 -18.52 13.32 -9.53
C LEU A 233 -18.66 12.49 -10.81
N SER A 234 -17.91 12.82 -11.86
CA SER A 234 -17.84 12.01 -13.08
C SER A 234 -16.44 11.49 -13.30
N VAL A 235 -16.32 10.19 -13.55
CA VAL A 235 -15.05 9.50 -13.85
C VAL A 235 -15.22 8.60 -15.06
N ARG A 236 -14.17 8.39 -15.82
CA ARG A 236 -14.14 7.32 -16.81
C ARG A 236 -13.77 6.00 -16.14
N GLU A 237 -14.53 4.95 -16.44
CA GLU A 237 -14.23 3.58 -16.10
C GLU A 237 -13.79 2.84 -17.35
N HIS A 238 -12.68 2.12 -17.26
CA HIS A 238 -12.08 1.38 -18.33
C HIS A 238 -12.38 -0.12 -18.18
N HIS A 239 -12.82 -0.74 -19.28
CA HIS A 239 -13.10 -2.17 -19.37
C HIS A 239 -12.16 -2.81 -20.39
N SER A 240 -11.37 -3.78 -19.96
CA SER A 240 -10.47 -4.55 -20.83
C SER A 240 -10.93 -6.01 -20.93
N PHE A 241 -11.15 -6.46 -22.15
CA PHE A 241 -11.44 -7.86 -22.46
C PHE A 241 -10.24 -8.46 -23.17
N LEU A 242 -9.58 -9.44 -22.58
CA LEU A 242 -8.34 -10.01 -23.07
C LEU A 242 -8.51 -11.49 -23.38
N GLN A 243 -8.02 -11.91 -24.56
CA GLN A 243 -7.84 -13.31 -24.86
C GLN A 243 -6.90 -13.95 -23.83
N LEU A 244 -7.22 -15.18 -23.40
CA LEU A 244 -6.34 -15.92 -22.49
C LEU A 244 -4.91 -16.01 -23.04
N PRO A 245 -3.88 -15.93 -22.17
CA PRO A 245 -2.51 -16.15 -22.57
C PRO A 245 -2.32 -17.50 -23.28
N ALA A 246 -1.33 -17.57 -24.18
CA ALA A 246 -0.99 -18.82 -24.87
C ALA A 246 -0.59 -19.90 -23.84
N ALA A 247 -0.92 -21.16 -24.14
CA ALA A 247 -0.49 -22.31 -23.32
C ALA A 247 1.05 -22.38 -23.17
N GLY A 248 1.51 -23.13 -22.16
CA GLY A 248 2.94 -23.35 -21.92
C GLY A 248 3.57 -22.48 -20.82
N PHE A 249 2.80 -21.63 -20.13
CA PHE A 249 3.27 -21.01 -18.89
C PHE A 249 3.39 -22.08 -17.80
N GLU A 250 4.51 -22.08 -17.08
CA GLU A 250 4.76 -22.99 -15.96
C GLU A 250 4.53 -22.26 -14.63
N PRO A 251 3.39 -22.51 -13.96
CA PRO A 251 3.11 -21.94 -12.65
C PRO A 251 4.16 -22.37 -11.62
N ARG A 252 4.56 -21.45 -10.74
CA ARG A 252 5.49 -21.74 -9.65
C ARG A 252 4.81 -21.63 -8.30
N GLU A 253 4.92 -22.70 -7.49
CA GLU A 253 4.41 -22.68 -6.13
C GLU A 253 5.21 -21.74 -5.24
N LYS A 254 4.51 -21.05 -4.34
CA LYS A 254 5.11 -20.10 -3.40
C LYS A 254 5.90 -20.85 -2.32
N ASP A 255 7.13 -20.42 -2.09
CA ASP A 255 7.88 -20.75 -0.87
C ASP A 255 7.63 -19.64 0.16
N PRO A 256 7.19 -19.97 1.39
CA PRO A 256 6.91 -18.95 2.41
C PRO A 256 8.14 -18.14 2.83
N ARG A 257 9.35 -18.61 2.49
CA ARG A 257 10.63 -17.95 2.81
C ARG A 257 11.05 -16.92 1.74
N VAL A 258 10.27 -16.78 0.65
CA VAL A 258 10.52 -15.81 -0.43
C VAL A 258 9.28 -14.97 -0.71
N GLY A 259 9.41 -13.65 -0.66
CA GLY A 259 8.31 -12.70 -0.74
C GLY A 259 7.84 -12.44 -2.17
N PHE A 260 6.90 -13.24 -2.66
CA PHE A 260 6.16 -12.97 -3.89
C PHE A 260 4.68 -12.80 -3.59
N PHE A 261 4.01 -11.92 -4.32
CA PHE A 261 2.55 -11.96 -4.42
C PHE A 261 2.10 -13.29 -5.00
N SER A 262 0.92 -13.75 -4.65
CA SER A 262 0.42 -15.06 -5.10
C SER A 262 -1.05 -15.03 -5.44
N GLN A 263 -1.45 -15.96 -6.33
CA GLN A 263 -2.83 -16.38 -6.53
C GLN A 263 -3.05 -17.62 -5.66
N ASP A 264 -4.02 -17.54 -4.76
CA ASP A 264 -4.35 -18.62 -3.83
C ASP A 264 -5.69 -19.26 -4.19
N PHE A 265 -5.77 -20.56 -4.00
CA PHE A 265 -6.97 -21.35 -4.24
C PHE A 265 -6.97 -22.63 -3.41
N GLN A 266 -8.14 -23.20 -3.21
CA GLN A 266 -8.31 -24.54 -2.64
C GLN A 266 -8.37 -25.59 -3.74
N ASP A 267 -7.47 -26.57 -3.69
CA ASP A 267 -7.38 -27.68 -4.64
C ASP A 267 -7.98 -28.95 -4.04
N PHE A 268 -9.22 -29.25 -4.38
CA PHE A 268 -9.94 -30.43 -3.89
C PHE A 268 -9.44 -31.75 -4.48
N SER A 269 -8.51 -31.70 -5.44
CA SER A 269 -7.83 -32.91 -5.95
C SER A 269 -6.59 -33.29 -5.17
N GLN A 270 -6.21 -32.53 -4.13
CA GLN A 270 -5.05 -32.86 -3.30
C GLN A 270 -5.25 -34.17 -2.52
N PRO A 271 -4.19 -34.95 -2.30
CA PRO A 271 -4.22 -36.07 -1.37
C PRO A 271 -4.65 -35.63 0.03
N PHE A 272 -5.32 -36.49 0.80
CA PHE A 272 -5.88 -36.17 2.11
C PHE A 272 -4.83 -35.81 3.18
N ASP A 273 -3.56 -36.15 2.96
CA ASP A 273 -2.42 -35.80 3.80
C ASP A 273 -1.76 -34.46 3.43
N LYS A 274 -2.30 -33.75 2.41
CA LYS A 274 -1.82 -32.44 1.94
C LYS A 274 -2.82 -31.34 2.22
N PRO A 275 -2.35 -30.09 2.48
CA PRO A 275 -3.24 -28.95 2.58
C PRO A 275 -4.02 -28.70 1.29
N LEU A 276 -5.28 -28.27 1.43
CA LEU A 276 -6.08 -27.84 0.27
C LEU A 276 -5.57 -26.55 -0.36
N ASN A 277 -5.08 -25.61 0.47
CA ASN A 277 -4.65 -24.31 0.00
C ASN A 277 -3.35 -24.43 -0.80
N ARG A 278 -3.39 -23.88 -2.01
CA ARG A 278 -2.28 -23.77 -2.93
C ARG A 278 -2.04 -22.29 -3.23
N TYR A 279 -0.79 -21.94 -3.44
CA TYR A 279 -0.34 -20.57 -3.69
C TYR A 279 0.60 -20.58 -4.89
N LEU A 280 0.21 -19.89 -5.97
CA LEU A 280 1.04 -19.73 -7.17
C LEU A 280 1.58 -18.31 -7.20
N ILE A 281 2.89 -18.13 -7.31
CA ILE A 281 3.46 -16.78 -7.35
C ILE A 281 3.01 -16.02 -8.60
N ALA A 282 2.86 -14.72 -8.46
CA ALA A 282 2.68 -13.83 -9.59
C ALA A 282 4.04 -13.57 -10.25
N HIS A 283 4.19 -13.93 -11.53
CA HIS A 283 5.41 -13.64 -12.28
C HIS A 283 5.15 -13.56 -13.78
N TRP A 284 6.03 -12.86 -14.51
CA TRP A 284 5.96 -12.80 -15.95
C TRP A 284 6.47 -14.07 -16.61
N ARG A 285 5.93 -14.40 -17.78
CA ARG A 285 6.51 -15.41 -18.65
C ARG A 285 7.85 -14.91 -19.17
N LEU A 286 8.93 -15.61 -18.84
CA LEU A 286 10.25 -15.30 -19.31
C LEU A 286 10.99 -16.62 -19.63
N GLU A 287 11.29 -16.85 -20.91
CA GLU A 287 11.88 -18.08 -21.41
C GLU A 287 13.21 -17.76 -22.10
N LYS A 288 14.25 -18.56 -21.85
CA LYS A 288 15.54 -18.40 -22.51
C LYS A 288 15.43 -18.71 -23.99
N LYS A 289 16.02 -17.86 -24.82
CA LYS A 289 16.16 -18.11 -26.24
C LYS A 289 17.06 -19.31 -26.53
N ASP A 290 18.11 -19.50 -25.72
CA ASP A 290 18.93 -20.72 -25.66
C ASP A 290 18.80 -21.34 -24.25
N PRO A 291 17.99 -22.41 -24.11
CA PRO A 291 17.75 -23.04 -22.82
C PRO A 291 19.01 -23.67 -22.19
N ASN A 292 20.03 -23.99 -22.99
CA ASN A 292 21.25 -24.64 -22.52
C ASN A 292 22.35 -23.62 -22.12
N ALA A 293 22.17 -22.36 -22.45
CA ALA A 293 23.13 -21.34 -22.08
C ALA A 293 22.97 -20.97 -20.60
N ALA A 294 24.10 -20.75 -19.91
CA ALA A 294 24.07 -20.24 -18.53
C ALA A 294 23.35 -18.88 -18.48
N VAL A 295 23.65 -17.98 -19.43
CA VAL A 295 22.98 -16.69 -19.59
C VAL A 295 22.53 -16.55 -21.06
N SER A 296 21.24 -16.24 -21.30
CA SER A 296 20.64 -16.07 -22.62
C SER A 296 19.79 -14.80 -22.67
N GLU A 297 19.59 -14.25 -23.85
CA GLU A 297 18.46 -13.33 -24.05
C GLU A 297 17.15 -14.08 -23.88
N PRO A 298 16.09 -13.43 -23.41
CA PRO A 298 14.76 -14.03 -23.42
C PRO A 298 14.21 -14.12 -24.85
N VAL A 299 13.29 -15.08 -25.07
CA VAL A 299 12.51 -15.18 -26.32
C VAL A 299 11.74 -13.87 -26.55
N LYS A 300 11.09 -13.35 -25.51
CA LYS A 300 10.40 -12.07 -25.50
C LYS A 300 10.84 -11.28 -24.25
N PRO A 301 11.50 -10.12 -24.41
CA PRO A 301 11.84 -9.28 -23.27
C PRO A 301 10.59 -8.66 -22.65
N LEU A 302 10.67 -8.33 -21.39
CA LEU A 302 9.68 -7.52 -20.69
C LEU A 302 9.90 -6.06 -21.13
N VAL A 303 8.86 -5.44 -21.70
CA VAL A 303 8.92 -4.05 -22.16
C VAL A 303 7.93 -3.23 -21.38
N PHE A 304 8.41 -2.20 -20.68
CA PHE A 304 7.58 -1.21 -20.02
C PHE A 304 7.72 0.13 -20.75
N TYR A 305 6.61 0.86 -20.80
CA TYR A 305 6.52 2.09 -21.56
C TYR A 305 6.37 3.28 -20.62
N LEU A 306 7.21 4.30 -20.80
CA LEU A 306 7.11 5.56 -20.06
C LEU A 306 5.97 6.40 -20.63
N ASP A 307 5.03 6.79 -19.76
CA ASP A 307 4.01 7.75 -20.08
C ASP A 307 4.66 9.09 -20.50
N ARG A 308 4.15 9.71 -21.57
CA ARG A 308 4.67 10.99 -22.08
C ARG A 308 4.47 12.14 -21.11
N ALA A 309 3.54 12.02 -20.16
CA ALA A 309 3.29 13.00 -19.12
C ALA A 309 4.43 13.12 -18.09
N ILE A 310 5.37 12.15 -18.05
CA ILE A 310 6.49 12.20 -17.11
C ILE A 310 7.48 13.29 -17.59
N PRO A 311 7.72 14.36 -16.80
CA PRO A 311 8.63 15.42 -17.19
C PRO A 311 10.10 15.03 -16.99
N GLU A 312 11.04 15.71 -17.67
CA GLU A 312 12.45 15.66 -17.26
C GLU A 312 12.68 16.55 -16.02
N PRO A 313 13.61 16.20 -15.13
CA PRO A 313 14.55 15.06 -15.16
C PRO A 313 13.98 13.74 -14.58
N VAL A 314 12.73 13.73 -14.20
CA VAL A 314 12.00 12.59 -13.60
C VAL A 314 12.02 11.38 -14.54
N ARG A 315 11.76 11.61 -15.82
CA ARG A 315 11.72 10.59 -16.87
C ARG A 315 13.03 9.81 -16.96
N SER A 316 14.15 10.51 -17.03
CA SER A 316 15.48 9.91 -17.06
C SER A 316 15.80 9.13 -15.79
N ALA A 317 15.41 9.64 -14.62
CA ALA A 317 15.60 8.97 -13.34
C ALA A 317 14.76 7.70 -13.22
N ALA A 318 13.48 7.76 -13.63
CA ALA A 318 12.59 6.60 -13.65
C ALA A 318 13.11 5.49 -14.56
N LYS A 319 13.53 5.84 -15.76
CA LYS A 319 14.16 4.88 -16.70
C LYS A 319 15.38 4.22 -16.09
N ARG A 320 16.27 4.99 -15.46
CA ARG A 320 17.49 4.49 -14.80
C ARG A 320 17.14 3.49 -13.70
N GLY A 321 16.22 3.85 -12.80
CA GLY A 321 15.79 3.02 -11.66
C GLY A 321 15.13 1.71 -12.10
N ALA A 322 14.24 1.76 -13.09
CA ALA A 322 13.60 0.57 -13.65
C ALA A 322 14.64 -0.42 -14.24
N LEU A 323 15.65 0.08 -14.93
CA LEU A 323 16.68 -0.76 -15.57
C LEU A 323 17.63 -1.44 -14.58
N TRP A 324 17.68 -1.04 -13.30
CA TRP A 324 18.51 -1.73 -12.29
C TRP A 324 18.15 -3.21 -12.13
N TRP A 325 16.91 -3.60 -12.41
CA TRP A 325 16.48 -4.99 -12.33
C TRP A 325 17.19 -5.93 -13.31
N ASN A 326 17.81 -5.40 -14.38
CA ASN A 326 18.60 -6.25 -15.29
C ASN A 326 19.75 -6.95 -14.57
N ASP A 327 20.35 -6.35 -13.52
CA ASP A 327 21.38 -7.00 -12.69
C ASP A 327 20.85 -8.28 -12.03
N ALA A 328 19.62 -8.22 -11.50
CA ALA A 328 18.96 -9.37 -10.89
C ALA A 328 18.61 -10.44 -11.94
N PHE A 329 18.14 -10.02 -13.10
CA PHE A 329 17.85 -10.94 -14.22
C PHE A 329 19.11 -11.61 -14.78
N GLU A 330 20.26 -10.93 -14.82
CA GLU A 330 21.52 -11.56 -15.23
C GLU A 330 21.92 -12.68 -14.26
N GLN A 331 21.76 -12.49 -12.96
CA GLN A 331 21.95 -13.55 -11.97
C GLN A 331 20.95 -14.71 -12.15
N ALA A 332 19.74 -14.44 -12.60
CA ALA A 332 18.72 -15.45 -12.95
C ALA A 332 19.00 -16.15 -14.29
N GLY A 333 20.04 -15.74 -15.03
CA GLY A 333 20.44 -16.31 -16.30
C GLY A 333 19.83 -15.62 -17.53
N PHE A 334 19.38 -14.36 -17.41
CA PHE A 334 18.80 -13.59 -18.52
C PHE A 334 19.52 -12.26 -18.73
N LYS A 335 20.07 -12.02 -19.89
CA LYS A 335 20.59 -10.71 -20.29
C LYS A 335 19.54 -9.93 -21.08
N ASN A 336 19.53 -8.60 -20.93
CA ASN A 336 18.56 -7.73 -21.61
C ASN A 336 17.08 -8.15 -21.39
N ALA A 337 16.77 -8.64 -20.20
CA ALA A 337 15.44 -9.15 -19.85
C ALA A 337 14.39 -8.05 -19.83
N LEU A 338 14.77 -6.87 -19.34
CA LEU A 338 13.89 -5.72 -19.16
C LEU A 338 14.33 -4.57 -20.07
N ARG A 339 13.34 -3.97 -20.75
CA ARG A 339 13.51 -2.77 -21.59
C ARG A 339 12.53 -1.70 -21.18
N ILE A 340 13.00 -0.45 -21.25
CA ILE A 340 12.16 0.71 -20.96
C ILE A 340 12.16 1.58 -22.21
N GLU A 341 10.98 1.73 -22.81
CA GLU A 341 10.75 2.45 -24.06
C GLU A 341 9.74 3.59 -23.83
N ASP A 342 9.65 4.52 -24.77
CA ASP A 342 8.62 5.56 -24.75
C ASP A 342 7.31 4.98 -25.29
N LEU A 343 6.18 5.36 -24.68
CA LEU A 343 4.88 4.94 -25.17
C LEU A 343 4.68 5.43 -26.60
N PRO A 344 4.30 4.56 -27.56
CA PRO A 344 4.13 4.94 -28.95
C PRO A 344 3.14 6.09 -29.15
N GLU A 345 3.33 6.88 -30.19
CA GLU A 345 2.41 7.98 -30.49
C GLU A 345 1.00 7.47 -30.81
N GLY A 346 -0.02 8.05 -30.16
CA GLY A 346 -1.41 7.61 -30.31
C GLY A 346 -1.76 6.34 -29.51
N ALA A 347 -0.80 5.69 -28.81
CA ALA A 347 -1.12 4.60 -27.90
C ALA A 347 -1.68 5.14 -26.58
N SER A 348 -2.74 4.50 -26.09
CA SER A 348 -3.29 4.77 -24.76
C SER A 348 -2.46 4.06 -23.68
N PRO A 349 -2.13 4.71 -22.57
CA PRO A 349 -1.50 4.06 -21.42
C PRO A 349 -2.44 3.08 -20.68
N LEU A 350 -3.71 3.04 -21.05
CA LEU A 350 -4.70 2.09 -20.54
C LEU A 350 -4.82 0.84 -21.40
N ASP A 351 -4.27 0.84 -22.63
CA ASP A 351 -4.26 -0.33 -23.50
C ASP A 351 -3.41 -1.44 -22.88
N ILE A 352 -4.03 -2.58 -22.60
CA ILE A 352 -3.44 -3.71 -21.89
C ILE A 352 -2.19 -4.30 -22.58
N ARG A 353 -1.96 -3.97 -23.85
CA ARG A 353 -0.76 -4.37 -24.57
C ARG A 353 0.51 -3.63 -24.13
N TYR A 354 0.37 -2.50 -23.42
CA TYR A 354 1.47 -1.63 -23.03
C TYR A 354 1.57 -1.54 -21.50
N PRO A 355 2.32 -2.41 -20.83
CA PRO A 355 2.69 -2.19 -19.44
C PRO A 355 3.36 -0.82 -19.28
N THR A 356 2.88 0.03 -18.36
CA THR A 356 3.27 1.44 -18.30
C THR A 356 3.86 1.86 -16.97
N ILE A 357 4.74 2.86 -17.05
CA ILE A 357 5.15 3.68 -15.91
C ILE A 357 4.49 5.04 -16.10
N GLN A 358 3.60 5.44 -15.18
CA GLN A 358 2.72 6.60 -15.32
C GLN A 358 3.04 7.67 -14.28
N TRP A 359 2.71 8.93 -14.64
CA TRP A 359 2.77 10.07 -13.75
C TRP A 359 1.38 10.39 -13.20
N THR A 360 1.23 10.29 -11.86
CA THR A 360 -0.06 10.48 -11.20
C THR A 360 -0.06 11.79 -10.42
N ASN A 361 -1.04 12.65 -10.73
CA ASN A 361 -1.24 13.92 -10.05
C ASN A 361 -2.40 13.82 -9.05
N ARG A 362 -2.20 14.35 -7.85
CA ARG A 362 -3.22 14.47 -6.80
C ARG A 362 -3.18 15.86 -6.19
N SER A 363 -4.20 16.21 -5.42
CA SER A 363 -4.26 17.50 -4.70
C SER A 363 -3.23 17.61 -3.57
N GLY A 364 -2.80 16.48 -3.02
CA GLY A 364 -1.80 16.37 -1.98
C GLY A 364 -0.84 15.21 -2.20
N ARG A 365 0.11 15.03 -1.27
CA ARG A 365 1.02 13.89 -1.29
C ARG A 365 0.26 12.59 -1.06
N GLY A 366 0.33 11.70 -2.02
CA GLY A 366 -0.27 10.37 -1.96
C GLY A 366 0.78 9.26 -1.92
N TRP A 367 0.53 8.23 -2.67
CA TRP A 367 1.32 7.00 -2.78
C TRP A 367 1.80 6.81 -4.22
N SER A 368 2.90 6.10 -4.38
CA SER A 368 3.26 5.42 -5.62
C SER A 368 2.91 3.96 -5.47
N VAL A 369 2.61 3.27 -6.57
CA VAL A 369 2.21 1.87 -6.52
C VAL A 369 2.55 1.14 -7.82
N GLY A 370 3.04 -0.09 -7.68
CA GLY A 370 3.15 -1.05 -8.77
C GLY A 370 2.03 -2.09 -8.68
N GLN A 371 1.20 -2.20 -9.71
CA GLN A 371 0.07 -3.12 -9.76
C GLN A 371 0.14 -4.01 -11.00
N SER A 372 -0.30 -5.27 -10.88
CA SER A 372 -0.27 -6.26 -11.97
C SER A 372 -1.61 -6.92 -12.18
N HIS A 373 -2.00 -7.09 -13.44
CA HIS A 373 -3.07 -8.02 -13.83
C HIS A 373 -2.49 -9.41 -13.96
N VAL A 374 -3.04 -10.34 -13.19
CA VAL A 374 -2.53 -11.70 -13.07
C VAL A 374 -3.61 -12.68 -13.51
N ASP A 375 -3.26 -13.64 -14.36
CA ASP A 375 -4.17 -14.75 -14.70
C ASP A 375 -4.45 -15.57 -13.41
N PRO A 376 -5.70 -15.58 -12.91
CA PRO A 376 -5.99 -16.23 -11.63
C PRO A 376 -5.85 -17.75 -11.68
N ARG A 377 -5.69 -18.35 -12.88
CA ARG A 377 -5.50 -19.80 -13.04
C ARG A 377 -4.06 -20.22 -12.79
N THR A 378 -3.08 -19.34 -13.10
CA THR A 378 -1.68 -19.74 -13.23
C THR A 378 -0.69 -18.89 -12.45
N GLY A 379 -1.06 -17.66 -12.12
CA GLY A 379 -0.13 -16.66 -11.59
C GLY A 379 0.67 -15.90 -12.67
N GLU A 380 0.39 -16.12 -13.97
CA GLU A 380 1.04 -15.37 -15.06
C GLU A 380 0.63 -13.90 -15.02
N ILE A 381 1.60 -13.00 -14.89
CA ILE A 381 1.35 -11.56 -15.04
C ILE A 381 1.19 -11.27 -16.53
N VAL A 382 0.08 -10.66 -16.91
CA VAL A 382 -0.27 -10.36 -18.31
C VAL A 382 -0.17 -8.87 -18.64
N HIS A 383 -0.29 -8.01 -17.63
CA HIS A 383 -0.15 -6.55 -17.74
C HIS A 383 0.23 -5.96 -16.39
N ALA A 384 0.82 -4.76 -16.40
CA ALA A 384 1.14 -4.07 -15.17
C ALA A 384 1.23 -2.56 -15.37
N VAL A 385 1.00 -1.81 -14.30
CA VAL A 385 1.11 -0.36 -14.25
C VAL A 385 1.90 0.06 -13.02
N VAL A 386 2.91 0.89 -13.22
CA VAL A 386 3.61 1.63 -12.17
C VAL A 386 3.07 3.06 -12.15
N GLN A 387 2.57 3.51 -11.02
CA GLN A 387 2.10 4.87 -10.81
C GLN A 387 3.10 5.62 -9.93
N LEU A 388 3.69 6.69 -10.44
CA LEU A 388 4.60 7.56 -9.72
C LEU A 388 3.87 8.83 -9.28
N ASP A 389 3.83 9.09 -7.98
CA ASP A 389 3.20 10.28 -7.42
C ASP A 389 4.01 11.54 -7.70
N SER A 390 3.39 12.55 -8.31
CA SER A 390 4.04 13.82 -8.70
C SER A 390 4.52 14.65 -7.50
N HIS A 391 3.96 14.44 -6.31
CA HIS A 391 4.39 15.12 -5.09
C HIS A 391 5.71 14.59 -4.52
N ARG A 392 6.15 13.38 -4.93
CA ARG A 392 7.40 12.78 -4.41
C ARG A 392 8.61 13.67 -4.59
N MET A 393 8.73 14.32 -5.75
CA MET A 393 9.83 15.25 -5.99
C MET A 393 9.81 16.42 -5.01
N ARG A 394 8.64 17.02 -4.77
CA ARG A 394 8.49 18.13 -3.83
C ARG A 394 8.78 17.70 -2.40
N THR A 395 8.36 16.50 -2.00
CA THR A 395 8.61 15.98 -0.66
C THR A 395 10.09 15.71 -0.43
N VAL A 396 10.79 15.14 -1.40
CA VAL A 396 12.25 14.94 -1.32
C VAL A 396 12.99 16.27 -1.25
N ASN A 397 12.53 17.25 -2.01
CA ASN A 397 13.05 18.61 -1.97
C ASN A 397 12.85 19.24 -0.58
N ASN A 398 11.67 19.12 0.01
CA ASN A 398 11.42 19.61 1.37
C ASN A 398 12.36 18.95 2.40
N TYR A 399 12.67 17.66 2.23
CA TYR A 399 13.66 16.98 3.09
C TYR A 399 15.06 17.58 2.96
N TRP A 400 15.51 17.80 1.72
CA TRP A 400 16.78 18.45 1.45
C TRP A 400 16.83 19.82 2.11
N GLN A 401 15.85 20.65 1.84
CA GLN A 401 15.77 22.01 2.34
C GLN A 401 15.53 22.10 3.86
N ALA A 402 15.00 21.05 4.49
CA ALA A 402 14.90 20.96 5.95
C ALA A 402 16.24 20.61 6.63
N THR A 403 17.18 20.01 5.90
CA THR A 403 18.41 19.43 6.47
C THR A 403 19.69 20.14 6.03
N ILE A 404 19.66 20.78 4.86
CA ILE A 404 20.81 21.50 4.27
C ILE A 404 20.52 22.99 4.22
N PRO A 405 21.35 23.85 4.84
CA PRO A 405 21.21 25.30 4.73
C PRO A 405 21.27 25.77 3.28
N SER A 406 20.50 26.81 2.95
CA SER A 406 20.41 27.34 1.58
C SER A 406 21.71 27.93 1.02
N GLY A 407 22.76 28.05 1.85
CA GLY A 407 24.07 28.57 1.46
C GLY A 407 24.11 30.06 1.17
N ARG A 408 23.02 30.80 1.42
CA ARG A 408 22.92 32.24 1.16
C ARG A 408 22.75 33.02 2.45
N ASN A 409 23.73 33.84 2.78
CA ASN A 409 23.49 34.94 3.69
C ASN A 409 22.52 35.93 3.04
N ALA A 410 21.54 36.40 3.78
CA ALA A 410 20.47 37.28 3.27
C ALA A 410 20.98 38.60 2.64
N ASP A 411 22.24 38.92 2.79
CA ASP A 411 22.90 40.16 2.36
C ASP A 411 23.80 39.98 1.10
N GLU A 412 23.91 38.80 0.49
CA GLU A 412 24.74 38.59 -0.69
C GLU A 412 23.93 38.66 -1.99
N PRO A 413 24.39 39.44 -3.01
CA PRO A 413 23.68 39.49 -4.31
C PRO A 413 23.74 38.13 -5.05
N ALA A 414 22.65 37.79 -5.70
CA ALA A 414 22.35 36.48 -6.29
C ALA A 414 23.32 35.96 -7.37
N LEU A 415 24.35 36.72 -7.77
CA LEU A 415 25.22 36.39 -8.91
C LEU A 415 26.48 35.59 -8.54
N ASP A 416 26.97 35.67 -7.30
CA ASP A 416 28.22 35.02 -6.91
C ASP A 416 28.09 33.65 -6.24
N ALA A 417 26.85 33.21 -5.96
CA ALA A 417 26.61 31.95 -5.28
C ALA A 417 26.89 30.68 -6.16
N PHE A 418 26.88 30.82 -7.46
CA PHE A 418 27.25 29.73 -8.37
C PHE A 418 28.75 29.42 -8.37
N ALA A 419 29.60 30.40 -8.06
CA ALA A 419 31.06 30.24 -8.04
C ALA A 419 31.59 29.61 -6.73
N ALA A 420 30.86 29.68 -5.63
CA ALA A 420 31.27 29.14 -4.34
C ALA A 420 31.06 27.62 -4.21
N PHE A 421 30.25 27.02 -5.06
CA PHE A 421 29.96 25.57 -5.07
C PHE A 421 31.05 24.72 -5.77
N ASP A 422 31.97 25.32 -6.50
CA ASP A 422 32.97 24.59 -7.31
C ASP A 422 34.15 24.02 -6.52
N ASN A 423 34.28 24.32 -5.22
CA ASN A 423 35.41 23.89 -4.40
C ASN A 423 35.06 23.21 -3.06
N ALA A 424 33.81 22.90 -2.79
CA ALA A 424 33.43 22.16 -1.59
C ALA A 424 33.07 20.71 -1.97
N ASP A 425 33.67 19.76 -1.25
CA ASP A 425 33.33 18.36 -1.02
C ASP A 425 32.16 17.80 -1.88
N PRO A 426 32.22 16.60 -2.48
CA PRO A 426 31.26 16.05 -3.44
C PRO A 426 29.89 15.76 -2.83
N GLN A 427 29.25 16.76 -2.24
CA GLN A 427 27.85 16.67 -1.88
C GLN A 427 27.02 16.68 -3.15
N LEU A 428 26.15 15.68 -3.30
CA LEU A 428 25.21 15.65 -4.41
C LEU A 428 24.34 16.91 -4.39
N SER A 429 24.01 17.45 -5.57
CA SER A 429 23.08 18.56 -5.67
C SER A 429 21.68 18.15 -5.26
N GLU A 430 20.83 19.12 -4.90
CA GLU A 430 19.41 18.93 -4.64
C GLU A 430 18.73 18.14 -5.76
N GLU A 431 18.96 18.50 -7.01
CA GLU A 431 18.41 17.81 -8.17
C GLU A 431 18.90 16.35 -8.28
N GLN A 432 20.19 16.09 -8.02
CA GLN A 432 20.73 14.73 -8.02
C GLN A 432 20.11 13.86 -6.91
N GLN A 433 19.84 14.42 -5.73
CA GLN A 433 19.15 13.71 -4.64
C GLN A 433 17.72 13.38 -5.01
N MET A 434 17.00 14.32 -5.61
CA MET A 434 15.65 14.07 -6.12
C MET A 434 15.64 12.96 -7.17
N GLN A 435 16.58 13.00 -8.13
CA GLN A 435 16.70 11.96 -9.15
C GLN A 435 17.07 10.59 -8.56
N ASN A 436 17.95 10.54 -7.55
CA ASN A 436 18.36 9.29 -6.89
C ASN A 436 17.18 8.67 -6.13
N ARG A 437 16.42 9.49 -5.40
CA ARG A 437 15.21 8.99 -4.71
C ARG A 437 14.18 8.47 -5.68
N LEU A 438 13.96 9.17 -6.80
CA LEU A 438 12.97 8.76 -7.78
C LEU A 438 13.40 7.48 -8.52
N ALA A 439 14.70 7.34 -8.83
CA ALA A 439 15.19 6.10 -9.41
C ALA A 439 14.98 4.91 -8.46
N LEU A 440 15.25 5.10 -7.16
CA LEU A 440 14.98 4.10 -6.13
C LEU A 440 13.49 3.78 -6.02
N LEU A 441 12.62 4.79 -5.99
CA LEU A 441 11.17 4.60 -5.97
C LEU A 441 10.68 3.83 -7.20
N THR A 442 11.13 4.22 -8.38
CA THR A 442 10.73 3.51 -9.61
C THR A 442 11.23 2.06 -9.59
N CYS A 443 12.44 1.81 -9.09
CA CYS A 443 12.95 0.46 -8.92
C CYS A 443 12.08 -0.35 -7.96
N HIS A 444 11.65 0.24 -6.84
CA HIS A 444 10.75 -0.37 -5.87
C HIS A 444 9.41 -0.77 -6.52
N GLU A 445 8.73 0.18 -7.17
CA GLU A 445 7.43 -0.10 -7.82
C GLU A 445 7.57 -1.10 -8.97
N MET A 446 8.72 -1.09 -9.67
CA MET A 446 9.03 -2.13 -10.65
C MET A 446 9.17 -3.50 -10.00
N GLY A 447 9.71 -3.61 -8.78
CA GLY A 447 9.74 -4.88 -8.04
C GLY A 447 8.37 -5.47 -7.80
N HIS A 448 7.39 -4.64 -7.45
CA HIS A 448 6.00 -5.09 -7.30
C HIS A 448 5.41 -5.63 -8.60
N VAL A 449 5.62 -4.95 -9.71
CA VAL A 449 5.14 -5.42 -11.02
C VAL A 449 5.95 -6.58 -11.59
N LEU A 450 7.07 -6.93 -10.98
CA LEU A 450 7.79 -8.18 -11.20
C LEU A 450 7.35 -9.31 -10.24
N GLY A 451 6.36 -9.05 -9.38
CA GLY A 451 5.74 -10.03 -8.49
C GLY A 451 6.25 -9.98 -7.05
N LEU A 452 7.21 -9.14 -6.71
CA LEU A 452 7.81 -9.10 -5.37
C LEU A 452 6.92 -8.36 -4.35
N ASP A 453 6.81 -8.93 -3.17
CA ASP A 453 6.22 -8.31 -1.98
C ASP A 453 7.28 -7.53 -1.19
N HIS A 454 6.85 -6.66 -0.28
CA HIS A 454 7.75 -5.90 0.59
C HIS A 454 8.69 -6.80 1.41
N ASN A 455 9.89 -6.29 1.70
CA ASN A 455 10.82 -6.95 2.61
C ASN A 455 11.41 -5.96 3.62
N PHE A 456 10.61 -5.53 4.60
CA PHE A 456 11.00 -4.58 5.64
C PHE A 456 11.99 -5.15 6.69
N VAL A 457 12.54 -6.33 6.44
CA VAL A 457 13.66 -6.90 7.22
C VAL A 457 15.00 -6.60 6.56
N ALA A 458 14.98 -6.11 5.32
CA ALA A 458 16.17 -5.98 4.48
C ALA A 458 17.15 -4.90 4.97
N SER A 459 16.69 -3.91 5.74
CA SER A 459 17.52 -2.94 6.46
C SER A 459 18.60 -3.62 7.32
N THR A 460 18.28 -4.78 7.93
CA THR A 460 19.16 -5.47 8.89
C THR A 460 20.40 -6.13 8.27
N TYR A 461 20.48 -6.22 6.94
CA TYR A 461 21.68 -6.73 6.24
C TYR A 461 22.16 -5.78 5.13
N GLY A 462 22.17 -4.47 5.44
CA GLY A 462 22.88 -3.47 4.66
C GLY A 462 22.13 -2.95 3.46
N ARG A 463 20.86 -2.55 3.62
CA ARG A 463 19.98 -2.14 2.52
C ARG A 463 19.84 -3.25 1.49
N GLY A 464 19.47 -4.44 1.97
CA GLY A 464 19.50 -5.67 1.21
C GLY A 464 18.43 -5.80 0.12
N SER A 465 17.43 -4.93 0.09
CA SER A 465 16.35 -4.98 -0.91
C SER A 465 15.78 -3.60 -1.20
N VAL A 466 15.49 -3.32 -2.48
CA VAL A 466 14.71 -2.14 -2.88
C VAL A 466 13.23 -2.28 -2.48
N MET A 467 12.78 -3.51 -2.08
CA MET A 467 11.42 -3.75 -1.59
C MET A 467 11.23 -3.34 -0.12
N ASP A 468 12.20 -2.67 0.47
CA ASP A 468 12.12 -1.99 1.76
C ASP A 468 11.82 -0.50 1.57
N TYR A 469 11.33 0.15 2.64
CA TYR A 469 11.12 1.58 2.69
C TYR A 469 12.23 2.24 3.50
N PHE A 470 13.21 2.80 2.84
CA PHE A 470 14.32 3.46 3.51
C PHE A 470 14.02 4.93 3.78
N ALA A 471 14.21 5.36 5.03
CA ALA A 471 14.42 6.77 5.33
C ALA A 471 15.73 7.24 4.68
N PRO A 472 15.85 8.54 4.30
CA PRO A 472 17.12 9.05 3.85
C PRO A 472 18.18 8.91 4.96
N ARG A 473 19.32 8.28 4.64
CA ARG A 473 20.44 8.17 5.57
C ARG A 473 21.14 9.51 5.67
N ILE A 474 21.16 10.08 6.87
CA ILE A 474 21.84 11.33 7.15
C ILE A 474 23.00 11.05 8.10
N LYS A 475 24.19 11.50 7.74
CA LYS A 475 25.36 11.52 8.60
C LYS A 475 25.63 12.96 9.04
N ILE A 476 26.25 13.15 10.18
CA ILE A 476 26.67 14.48 10.65
C ILE A 476 28.17 14.61 10.47
N ARG A 477 28.61 15.67 9.79
CA ARG A 477 30.01 16.01 9.59
C ARG A 477 30.63 16.56 10.86
N ALA A 478 31.96 16.70 10.87
CA ALA A 478 32.71 17.23 12.02
C ALA A 478 32.36 18.69 12.34
N ASP A 479 31.86 19.46 11.39
CA ASP A 479 31.36 20.83 11.56
C ASP A 479 29.92 20.93 12.02
N GLY A 480 29.25 19.78 12.24
CA GLY A 480 27.84 19.68 12.66
C GLY A 480 26.82 19.73 11.52
N THR A 481 27.24 19.88 10.28
CA THR A 481 26.33 19.92 9.13
C THR A 481 25.92 18.52 8.68
N ALA A 482 24.76 18.42 8.02
CA ALA A 482 24.26 17.16 7.48
C ALA A 482 24.99 16.75 6.19
N ASP A 483 25.23 15.44 6.05
CA ASP A 483 25.76 14.81 4.86
C ASP A 483 24.73 13.82 4.31
N LEU A 484 24.20 14.08 3.11
CA LEU A 484 23.24 13.26 2.39
C LEU A 484 23.87 12.53 1.18
N SER A 485 25.18 12.47 1.06
CA SER A 485 25.86 11.81 -0.06
C SER A 485 25.47 10.34 -0.22
N ASP A 486 25.11 9.64 0.86
CA ASP A 486 24.64 8.26 0.95
C ASP A 486 23.17 8.14 1.35
N ALA A 487 22.35 9.17 1.06
CA ALA A 487 20.95 9.19 1.50
C ALA A 487 20.15 8.02 0.94
N TYR A 488 20.31 7.68 -0.32
CA TYR A 488 19.54 6.65 -1.03
C TYR A 488 20.42 5.60 -1.68
N MET A 489 20.03 4.33 -1.58
CA MET A 489 20.72 3.24 -2.25
C MET A 489 20.61 3.35 -3.78
N GLN A 490 21.59 2.80 -4.48
CA GLN A 490 21.66 2.73 -5.93
C GLN A 490 21.74 1.26 -6.38
N GLY A 491 20.87 0.87 -7.31
CA GLY A 491 20.79 -0.51 -7.78
C GLY A 491 19.94 -1.41 -6.87
N VAL A 492 19.79 -2.67 -7.26
CA VAL A 492 19.04 -3.70 -6.52
C VAL A 492 19.90 -4.32 -5.41
N GLY A 493 19.24 -4.76 -4.33
CA GLY A 493 19.87 -5.37 -3.16
C GLY A 493 20.25 -6.84 -3.34
N SER A 494 20.88 -7.41 -2.30
CA SER A 494 21.25 -8.84 -2.28
C SER A 494 20.02 -9.75 -2.31
N TYR A 495 18.98 -9.40 -1.58
CA TYR A 495 17.73 -10.15 -1.58
C TYR A 495 17.03 -10.08 -2.94
N ASP A 496 16.95 -8.92 -3.55
CA ASP A 496 16.30 -8.72 -4.85
C ASP A 496 16.86 -9.65 -5.92
N ARG A 497 18.18 -9.76 -5.98
CA ARG A 497 18.88 -10.67 -6.92
C ARG A 497 18.50 -12.13 -6.69
N VAL A 498 18.47 -12.56 -5.42
CA VAL A 498 18.12 -13.95 -5.10
C VAL A 498 16.63 -14.21 -5.31
N ALA A 499 15.76 -13.27 -4.96
CA ALA A 499 14.32 -13.39 -5.19
C ALA A 499 13.99 -13.52 -6.67
N ILE A 500 14.59 -12.67 -7.54
CA ILE A 500 14.44 -12.79 -9.00
C ILE A 500 15.06 -14.09 -9.52
N GLN A 501 16.22 -14.50 -9.01
CA GLN A 501 16.82 -15.78 -9.36
C GLN A 501 15.87 -16.93 -9.01
N TRP A 502 15.28 -16.93 -7.82
CA TRP A 502 14.35 -17.98 -7.39
C TRP A 502 13.06 -17.93 -8.22
N GLY A 503 12.49 -16.74 -8.47
CA GLY A 503 11.21 -16.56 -9.17
C GLY A 503 11.28 -16.82 -10.68
N TYR A 504 12.41 -16.54 -11.34
CA TYR A 504 12.50 -16.51 -12.80
C TYR A 504 13.54 -17.45 -13.41
N SER A 505 14.54 -17.94 -12.65
CA SER A 505 15.52 -18.86 -13.24
C SER A 505 14.87 -20.17 -13.69
N GLN A 506 15.35 -20.68 -14.82
CA GLN A 506 14.90 -21.95 -15.39
C GLN A 506 15.86 -23.08 -14.98
N GLY A 507 15.29 -24.23 -14.62
CA GLY A 507 16.02 -25.49 -14.41
C GLY A 507 16.47 -26.10 -15.72
N ALA A 508 17.04 -27.32 -15.64
CA ALA A 508 17.40 -28.06 -16.84
C ALA A 508 16.13 -28.40 -17.66
N PRO A 509 16.20 -28.41 -18.99
CA PRO A 509 15.01 -28.57 -19.86
C PRO A 509 14.16 -29.84 -19.60
N ASN A 510 14.72 -30.86 -18.96
CA ASN A 510 14.04 -32.13 -18.65
C ASN A 510 14.06 -32.43 -17.16
N ALA A 511 14.17 -31.40 -16.29
CA ALA A 511 14.12 -31.61 -14.87
C ALA A 511 12.74 -32.12 -14.44
N THR A 512 12.73 -33.10 -13.53
CA THR A 512 11.45 -33.52 -12.90
C THR A 512 10.99 -32.44 -11.90
N PRO A 513 9.69 -32.39 -11.53
CA PRO A 513 9.20 -31.49 -10.51
C PRO A 513 9.98 -31.55 -9.20
N GLU A 514 10.41 -32.74 -8.78
CA GLU A 514 11.20 -32.96 -7.58
C GLU A 514 12.62 -32.36 -7.72
N GLN A 515 13.23 -32.48 -8.89
CA GLN A 515 14.56 -31.89 -9.18
C GLN A 515 14.47 -30.36 -9.19
N GLU A 516 13.42 -29.81 -9.77
CA GLU A 516 13.18 -28.34 -9.78
C GLU A 516 12.92 -27.84 -8.35
N HIS A 517 12.09 -28.53 -7.58
CA HIS A 517 11.85 -28.18 -6.19
C HIS A 517 13.15 -28.20 -5.37
N ALA A 518 13.97 -29.24 -5.51
CA ALA A 518 15.26 -29.34 -4.81
C ALA A 518 16.23 -28.21 -5.22
N ARG A 519 16.24 -27.81 -6.49
CA ARG A 519 17.04 -26.70 -6.99
C ARG A 519 16.60 -25.37 -6.37
N LEU A 520 15.29 -25.11 -6.33
CA LEU A 520 14.74 -23.89 -5.76
C LEU A 520 14.97 -23.85 -4.23
N ASP A 521 14.79 -24.95 -3.52
CA ASP A 521 15.06 -25.04 -2.09
C ASP A 521 16.55 -24.81 -1.76
N ALA A 522 17.47 -25.27 -2.62
CA ALA A 522 18.89 -25.00 -2.47
C ALA A 522 19.22 -23.48 -2.58
N ILE A 523 18.56 -22.75 -3.47
CA ILE A 523 18.70 -21.29 -3.60
C ILE A 523 18.27 -20.62 -2.28
N VAL A 524 17.13 -21.02 -1.72
CA VAL A 524 16.60 -20.45 -0.47
C VAL A 524 17.50 -20.77 0.72
N LYS A 525 17.99 -21.99 0.83
CA LYS A 525 18.92 -22.40 1.89
C LYS A 525 20.26 -21.64 1.83
N ASP A 526 20.81 -21.42 0.64
CA ASP A 526 22.01 -20.61 0.45
C ASP A 526 21.77 -19.14 0.83
N MET A 527 20.60 -18.58 0.45
CA MET A 527 20.18 -17.25 0.82
C MET A 527 20.17 -17.07 2.35
N ILE A 528 19.49 -17.97 3.06
CA ILE A 528 19.38 -17.94 4.53
C ILE A 528 20.76 -18.13 5.18
N ALA A 529 21.58 -19.03 4.68
CA ALA A 529 22.94 -19.28 5.19
C ALA A 529 23.85 -18.05 5.07
N LYS A 530 23.62 -17.19 4.08
CA LYS A 530 24.31 -15.90 3.87
C LYS A 530 23.71 -14.76 4.70
N GLY A 531 22.67 -15.01 5.50
CA GLY A 531 22.01 -14.00 6.32
C GLY A 531 21.05 -13.09 5.55
N THR A 532 20.83 -13.35 4.26
CA THR A 532 19.81 -12.68 3.46
C THR A 532 18.47 -13.39 3.71
N VAL A 533 17.47 -12.66 4.20
CA VAL A 533 16.17 -13.26 4.58
C VAL A 533 15.03 -12.39 4.09
N TRP A 534 13.88 -13.01 3.91
CA TRP A 534 12.60 -12.35 3.82
C TRP A 534 11.83 -12.58 5.13
N GLY A 535 11.11 -11.57 5.60
CA GLY A 535 10.31 -11.64 6.81
C GLY A 535 8.91 -11.12 6.61
N ASN A 536 8.08 -11.20 7.66
CA ASN A 536 6.73 -10.67 7.68
C ASN A 536 6.47 -9.83 8.96
N TYR A 537 5.29 -9.23 9.05
CA TYR A 537 4.87 -8.35 10.14
C TYR A 537 4.97 -8.95 11.56
N ALA A 538 5.12 -10.25 11.71
CA ALA A 538 5.31 -10.89 13.01
C ALA A 538 6.76 -10.80 13.51
N ASP A 539 7.73 -10.53 12.65
CA ASP A 539 9.13 -10.32 13.04
C ASP A 539 9.33 -8.86 13.49
N PRO A 540 9.93 -8.61 14.67
CA PRO A 540 10.17 -7.24 15.18
C PRO A 540 11.15 -6.43 14.33
N ARG A 541 11.85 -7.04 13.38
CA ARG A 541 12.68 -6.37 12.37
C ARG A 541 11.88 -5.89 11.14
N TRP A 542 10.60 -6.23 11.05
CA TRP A 542 9.71 -5.77 10.00
C TRP A 542 9.29 -4.32 10.29
N ASN A 543 10.17 -3.39 9.95
CA ASN A 543 9.93 -1.97 10.18
C ASN A 543 10.18 -1.19 8.89
N ALA A 544 9.19 -0.43 8.46
CA ALA A 544 9.37 0.54 7.40
C ALA A 544 10.15 1.75 7.92
N TYR A 545 11.02 2.32 7.08
CA TYR A 545 11.81 3.53 7.35
C TYR A 545 12.88 3.39 8.42
N ASP A 546 13.33 2.16 8.71
CA ASP A 546 14.51 1.93 9.52
C ASP A 546 15.78 1.76 8.65
N ASP A 547 16.95 1.79 9.28
CA ASP A 547 18.24 1.55 8.63
C ASP A 547 19.23 1.04 9.70
N GLY A 548 19.96 -0.01 9.36
CA GLY A 548 20.97 -0.57 10.25
C GLY A 548 20.67 -1.98 10.73
N PRO A 549 21.62 -2.58 11.49
CA PRO A 549 21.61 -4.01 11.77
C PRO A 549 20.51 -4.45 12.74
N ASP A 550 20.02 -3.53 13.56
CA ASP A 550 18.93 -3.78 14.50
C ASP A 550 18.28 -2.45 14.96
N PRO A 551 17.01 -2.48 15.41
CA PRO A 551 16.28 -1.29 15.82
C PRO A 551 16.89 -0.52 16.98
N VAL A 552 17.60 -1.19 17.91
CA VAL A 552 18.20 -0.52 19.09
C VAL A 552 19.41 0.31 18.68
N THR A 553 20.27 -0.30 17.85
CA THR A 553 21.42 0.39 17.26
C THR A 553 20.96 1.55 16.40
N TRP A 554 19.91 1.35 15.61
CA TRP A 554 19.33 2.40 14.76
C TRP A 554 18.84 3.61 15.59
N LEU A 555 18.07 3.39 16.65
CA LEU A 555 17.61 4.49 17.52
C LEU A 555 18.80 5.23 18.17
N LYS A 556 19.80 4.48 18.68
CA LYS A 556 20.99 5.05 19.28
C LYS A 556 21.77 5.97 18.32
N GLN A 557 21.79 5.61 17.02
CA GLN A 557 22.45 6.41 15.97
C GLN A 557 21.61 7.59 15.52
N THR A 558 20.29 7.45 15.52
CA THR A 558 19.35 8.46 14.99
C THR A 558 19.15 9.64 15.95
N MET A 559 19.16 9.41 17.27
CA MET A 559 18.98 10.50 18.26
C MET A 559 20.01 11.62 18.12
N PRO A 560 21.33 11.37 18.09
CA PRO A 560 22.31 12.43 17.90
C PRO A 560 22.19 13.16 16.55
N VAL A 561 21.75 12.45 15.50
CA VAL A 561 21.50 13.09 14.19
C VAL A 561 20.35 14.08 14.30
N ARG A 562 19.23 13.67 14.94
CA ARG A 562 18.09 14.55 15.20
C ARG A 562 18.50 15.78 15.97
N ASP A 563 19.31 15.65 17.04
CA ASP A 563 19.75 16.76 17.87
C ASP A 563 20.61 17.74 17.08
N ALA A 564 21.52 17.24 16.24
CA ALA A 564 22.32 18.08 15.37
C ALA A 564 21.48 18.84 14.34
N LEU A 565 20.52 18.15 13.69
CA LEU A 565 19.60 18.78 12.74
C LEU A 565 18.76 19.87 13.43
N LEU A 566 18.22 19.60 14.61
CA LEU A 566 17.41 20.55 15.35
C LEU A 566 18.22 21.76 15.82
N ALA A 567 19.46 21.58 16.27
CA ALA A 567 20.36 22.66 16.68
C ALA A 567 20.71 23.62 15.54
N HIS A 568 20.72 23.12 14.29
CA HIS A 568 21.03 23.91 13.09
C HIS A 568 19.79 24.40 12.33
N TYR A 569 18.59 24.09 12.79
CA TYR A 569 17.34 24.45 12.09
C TYR A 569 16.95 25.91 12.36
N GLY A 570 16.54 26.62 11.31
CA GLY A 570 16.13 28.02 11.46
C GLY A 570 16.06 28.77 10.12
N PRO A 571 16.01 30.12 10.15
CA PRO A 571 15.85 30.95 8.94
C PRO A 571 16.90 30.71 7.84
N GLN A 572 18.10 30.23 8.19
CA GLN A 572 19.17 29.89 7.24
C GLN A 572 18.78 28.71 6.29
N MET A 573 17.70 28.00 6.59
CA MET A 573 17.16 26.93 5.73
C MET A 573 16.33 27.48 4.57
N LEU A 574 15.91 28.75 4.63
CA LEU A 574 15.08 29.38 3.60
C LEU A 574 15.91 29.96 2.46
N HIS A 575 15.39 29.87 1.25
CA HIS A 575 15.91 30.65 0.12
C HIS A 575 15.42 32.11 0.19
N PRO A 576 16.17 33.07 -0.33
CA PRO A 576 15.73 34.46 -0.41
C PRO A 576 14.39 34.62 -1.11
N GLY A 577 13.42 35.25 -0.43
CA GLY A 577 12.06 35.44 -0.95
C GLY A 577 11.09 34.28 -0.65
N GLU A 578 11.56 33.21 0.00
CA GLU A 578 10.71 32.12 0.44
C GLU A 578 9.92 32.52 1.71
N PRO A 579 8.63 32.20 1.82
CA PRO A 579 7.83 32.50 3.01
C PRO A 579 8.37 31.81 4.26
N ASN A 580 8.35 32.49 5.41
CA ASN A 580 8.74 31.89 6.68
C ASN A 580 7.89 30.68 7.08
N SER A 581 6.64 30.59 6.60
CA SER A 581 5.75 29.43 6.78
C SER A 581 6.34 28.11 6.26
N MET A 582 7.29 28.16 5.33
CA MET A 582 7.99 26.97 4.85
C MET A 582 8.87 26.33 5.92
N LEU A 583 9.34 27.10 6.91
CA LEU A 583 10.00 26.52 8.09
C LEU A 583 9.02 25.67 8.90
N THR A 584 7.80 26.15 9.09
CA THR A 584 6.74 25.43 9.83
C THR A 584 6.38 24.13 9.11
N ALA A 585 6.21 24.16 7.80
CA ALA A 585 5.90 22.98 6.99
C ALA A 585 7.02 21.92 7.01
N ARG A 586 8.29 22.35 7.08
CA ARG A 586 9.47 21.46 7.11
C ARG A 586 9.88 21.02 8.51
N PHE A 587 9.46 21.71 9.55
CA PHE A 587 9.88 21.45 10.94
C PHE A 587 9.60 20.03 11.43
N PRO A 588 8.46 19.39 11.14
CA PRO A 588 8.21 18.01 11.54
C PRO A 588 9.24 17.01 11.02
N LEU A 589 9.86 17.28 9.86
CA LEU A 589 10.89 16.42 9.26
C LEU A 589 12.14 16.36 10.13
N VAL A 590 12.45 17.44 10.84
CA VAL A 590 13.59 17.57 11.75
C VAL A 590 13.23 17.17 13.17
N TYR A 591 12.16 17.75 13.74
CA TYR A 591 11.76 17.47 15.12
C TYR A 591 11.41 16.01 15.35
N LEU A 592 10.66 15.41 14.44
CA LEU A 592 10.26 13.98 14.48
C LEU A 592 11.20 13.09 13.65
N PHE A 593 12.44 13.50 13.37
CA PHE A 593 13.36 12.72 12.55
C PHE A 593 13.54 11.28 13.04
N HIS A 594 13.54 11.08 14.36
CA HIS A 594 13.71 9.79 15.03
C HIS A 594 12.41 8.97 15.18
N ARG A 595 11.26 9.44 14.64
CA ARG A 595 9.93 8.81 14.88
C ARG A 595 9.88 7.33 14.55
N TYR A 596 10.47 6.92 13.41
CA TYR A 596 10.49 5.52 12.98
C TYR A 596 11.48 4.69 13.78
N ALA A 597 12.61 5.26 14.18
CA ALA A 597 13.57 4.59 15.06
C ALA A 597 12.98 4.32 16.45
N LEU A 598 12.18 5.27 16.99
CA LEU A 598 11.41 5.07 18.22
C LEU A 598 10.41 3.92 18.07
N ALA A 599 9.61 3.92 17.01
CA ALA A 599 8.63 2.88 16.75
C ALA A 599 9.28 1.50 16.57
N SER A 600 10.40 1.42 15.86
CA SER A 600 11.18 0.20 15.68
C SER A 600 11.77 -0.33 16.98
N ALA A 601 12.31 0.56 17.84
CA ALA A 601 12.82 0.19 19.17
C ALA A 601 11.70 -0.27 20.11
N VAL A 602 10.51 0.33 20.02
CA VAL A 602 9.31 -0.15 20.72
C VAL A 602 8.97 -1.57 20.29
N ASN A 603 9.10 -1.92 18.99
CA ASN A 603 8.80 -3.25 18.49
C ASN A 603 9.73 -4.34 19.02
N VAL A 604 10.93 -4.00 19.46
CA VAL A 604 11.86 -4.94 20.11
C VAL A 604 11.39 -5.37 21.50
N VAL A 605 10.73 -4.48 22.25
CA VAL A 605 10.32 -4.75 23.63
C VAL A 605 9.17 -5.77 23.68
N GLY A 606 9.35 -6.84 24.42
CA GLY A 606 8.38 -7.93 24.53
C GLY A 606 8.18 -8.68 23.22
N SER A 607 9.28 -8.97 22.49
CA SER A 607 9.20 -9.57 21.17
C SER A 607 10.13 -10.76 20.97
N ALA A 608 9.88 -11.49 19.90
CA ALA A 608 10.70 -12.58 19.42
C ALA A 608 10.80 -12.48 17.89
N ARG A 609 11.94 -12.86 17.32
CA ARG A 609 12.05 -13.04 15.87
C ARG A 609 11.21 -14.24 15.45
N VAL A 610 10.55 -14.12 14.32
CA VAL A 610 9.68 -15.16 13.76
C VAL A 610 10.16 -15.50 12.34
N PRO A 611 11.25 -16.30 12.21
CA PRO A 611 11.68 -16.78 10.92
C PRO A 611 10.58 -17.59 10.23
N LEU A 612 10.43 -17.41 8.93
CA LEU A 612 9.52 -18.22 8.12
C LEU A 612 10.16 -19.59 7.87
N SER A 613 10.11 -20.46 8.86
CA SER A 613 10.82 -21.73 8.90
C SER A 613 9.97 -22.88 8.38
N LEU A 614 10.64 -23.87 7.76
CA LEU A 614 10.04 -25.15 7.38
C LEU A 614 10.61 -26.29 8.23
N ALA A 615 9.83 -27.35 8.39
CA ALA A 615 10.31 -28.55 9.07
C ALA A 615 11.57 -29.07 8.37
N GLY A 616 12.66 -29.21 9.13
CA GLY A 616 13.94 -29.73 8.62
C GLY A 616 14.86 -28.68 7.95
N ASP A 617 14.52 -27.38 7.94
CA ASP A 617 15.39 -26.33 7.40
C ASP A 617 16.43 -25.79 8.41
N GLY A 618 16.42 -26.30 9.64
CA GLY A 618 17.36 -25.95 10.71
C GLY A 618 17.04 -24.63 11.43
N GLN A 619 15.99 -23.92 11.07
CA GLN A 619 15.56 -22.70 11.73
C GLN A 619 14.63 -23.00 12.90
N LYS A 620 14.70 -22.19 13.97
CA LYS A 620 13.70 -22.19 15.04
C LYS A 620 12.53 -21.28 14.65
N PRO A 621 11.27 -21.71 14.85
CA PRO A 621 10.11 -20.91 14.47
C PRO A 621 9.94 -19.63 15.29
N ILE A 622 10.45 -19.60 16.53
CA ILE A 622 10.41 -18.45 17.43
C ILE A 622 11.75 -18.33 18.14
N ILE A 623 12.35 -17.15 18.15
CA ILE A 623 13.62 -16.83 18.79
C ILE A 623 13.42 -15.55 19.61
N PRO A 624 13.35 -15.64 20.97
CA PRO A 624 13.22 -14.45 21.82
C PRO A 624 14.28 -13.40 21.47
N TRP A 625 13.90 -12.13 21.48
CA TRP A 625 14.86 -11.05 21.31
C TRP A 625 15.75 -10.97 22.55
N PRO A 626 17.08 -10.73 22.41
CA PRO A 626 17.98 -10.72 23.58
C PRO A 626 17.51 -9.77 24.67
N ALA A 627 17.41 -10.27 25.90
CA ALA A 627 16.90 -9.53 27.06
C ALA A 627 17.64 -8.20 27.30
N GLU A 628 18.96 -8.18 27.15
CA GLU A 628 19.78 -6.98 27.33
C GLU A 628 19.51 -5.92 26.24
N ALA A 629 19.25 -6.35 25.00
CA ALA A 629 18.88 -5.44 23.92
C ALA A 629 17.48 -4.84 24.17
N GLN A 630 16.54 -5.60 24.71
CA GLN A 630 15.22 -5.10 25.10
C GLN A 630 15.34 -4.05 26.25
N LYS A 631 16.17 -4.32 27.26
CA LYS A 631 16.43 -3.36 28.34
C LYS A 631 17.11 -2.10 27.83
N GLN A 632 18.05 -2.23 26.88
CA GLN A 632 18.70 -1.11 26.22
C GLN A 632 17.70 -0.28 25.41
N ALA A 633 16.80 -0.92 24.66
CA ALA A 633 15.70 -0.25 23.96
C ALA A 633 14.85 0.58 24.93
N ILE A 634 14.41 -0.03 26.05
CA ILE A 634 13.64 0.67 27.09
C ILE A 634 14.42 1.90 27.61
N GLY A 635 15.71 1.77 27.87
CA GLY A 635 16.56 2.88 28.31
C GLY A 635 16.59 4.04 27.31
N LEU A 636 16.80 3.76 26.01
CA LEU A 636 16.81 4.77 24.95
C LEU A 636 15.44 5.43 24.76
N LEU A 637 14.36 4.64 24.86
CA LEU A 637 12.99 5.15 24.80
C LEU A 637 12.66 6.07 25.98
N MET A 638 13.16 5.77 27.17
CA MET A 638 13.06 6.68 28.33
C MET A 638 13.88 7.96 28.11
N GLN A 639 15.09 7.86 27.56
CA GLN A 639 15.88 9.04 27.19
C GLN A 639 15.11 9.95 26.21
N ALA A 640 14.46 9.41 25.19
CA ALA A 640 13.66 10.18 24.24
C ALA A 640 12.48 10.94 24.89
N LEU A 641 12.05 10.53 26.08
CA LEU A 641 11.03 11.23 26.90
C LEU A 641 11.62 12.23 27.88
N GLU A 642 12.94 12.43 27.92
CA GLU A 642 13.52 13.46 28.77
C GLU A 642 13.08 14.84 28.28
N PRO A 643 12.70 15.76 29.21
CA PRO A 643 12.30 17.11 28.82
C PRO A 643 13.33 17.88 27.97
N SER A 644 14.63 17.61 28.17
CA SER A 644 15.70 18.18 27.36
C SER A 644 15.71 17.70 25.91
N GLU A 645 15.30 16.44 25.65
CA GLU A 645 15.18 15.87 24.31
C GLU A 645 13.92 16.36 23.56
N LEU A 646 12.86 16.64 24.33
CA LEU A 646 11.60 17.16 23.81
C LEU A 646 11.60 18.65 23.53
N ASP A 647 12.57 19.38 24.10
CA ASP A 647 12.67 20.84 24.01
C ASP A 647 13.10 21.29 22.59
N VAL A 648 12.80 22.52 22.27
CA VAL A 648 13.22 23.17 21.03
C VAL A 648 14.19 24.29 21.30
N PRO A 649 15.15 24.57 20.39
CA PRO A 649 16.09 25.68 20.58
C PRO A 649 15.38 27.00 20.83
N GLY A 650 15.92 27.78 21.79
CA GLY A 650 15.34 29.06 22.17
C GLY A 650 15.24 30.05 21.00
N GLY A 651 14.07 30.66 20.84
CA GLY A 651 13.78 31.59 19.74
C GLY A 651 13.31 30.96 18.44
N LEU A 652 13.45 29.64 18.24
CA LEU A 652 12.98 28.95 17.03
C LEU A 652 11.47 29.13 16.81
N TRP A 653 10.68 29.11 17.88
CA TRP A 653 9.24 29.32 17.80
C TRP A 653 8.82 30.63 17.12
N GLN A 654 9.67 31.70 17.20
CA GLN A 654 9.43 33.00 16.55
C GLN A 654 9.68 32.95 15.03
N ALA A 655 10.50 31.99 14.57
CA ALA A 655 10.79 31.78 13.17
C ALA A 655 9.75 30.89 12.47
N LEU A 656 9.02 30.07 13.26
CA LEU A 656 7.95 29.19 12.74
C LEU A 656 6.67 30.00 12.50
N GLY A 657 6.58 30.65 11.34
CA GLY A 657 5.44 31.49 10.95
C GLY A 657 4.20 30.65 10.61
N PRO A 658 2.99 31.25 10.70
CA PRO A 658 1.76 30.53 10.34
C PRO A 658 1.72 30.20 8.84
N GLU A 659 1.14 29.04 8.51
CA GLU A 659 0.85 28.66 7.13
C GLU A 659 -0.39 29.39 6.61
N GLU A 660 -0.43 29.72 5.30
CA GLU A 660 -1.56 30.40 4.68
C GLU A 660 -2.83 29.54 4.64
N ASN A 661 -2.64 28.23 4.44
CA ASN A 661 -3.72 27.23 4.35
C ASN A 661 -3.60 26.22 5.48
N ARG A 662 -3.96 26.60 6.70
CA ARG A 662 -3.78 25.79 7.90
C ARG A 662 -4.55 24.51 7.95
N ASP A 663 -5.73 24.51 7.38
CA ASP A 663 -6.72 23.45 7.69
C ASP A 663 -6.43 22.12 7.01
N HIS A 664 -5.46 22.06 6.08
CA HIS A 664 -5.28 20.87 5.24
C HIS A 664 -3.83 20.47 4.91
N ASN A 665 -2.81 21.00 5.62
CA ASN A 665 -1.44 20.49 5.40
C ASN A 665 -1.14 19.30 6.33
N PRO A 666 -1.23 18.04 5.84
CA PRO A 666 -0.97 16.86 6.68
C PRO A 666 0.51 16.71 7.03
N GLU A 667 1.39 17.54 6.48
CA GLU A 667 2.84 17.52 6.72
C GLU A 667 3.24 18.43 7.89
N SER A 668 2.35 19.28 8.38
CA SER A 668 2.57 20.18 9.49
C SER A 668 2.00 19.68 10.80
N PHE A 669 2.55 20.17 11.93
CA PHE A 669 1.94 19.92 13.22
C PHE A 669 0.57 20.60 13.31
N GLN A 670 -0.43 19.86 13.79
CA GLN A 670 -1.70 20.42 14.21
C GLN A 670 -1.48 21.17 15.52
N SER A 671 -1.45 22.50 15.46
CA SER A 671 -1.16 23.30 16.64
C SER A 671 -2.40 23.50 17.53
N SER A 672 -2.28 23.15 18.81
CA SER A 672 -3.29 23.45 19.84
C SER A 672 -3.38 24.94 20.18
N SER A 673 -2.38 25.73 19.80
CA SER A 673 -2.28 27.18 20.04
C SER A 673 -2.59 28.03 18.80
N ASP A 674 -3.33 27.49 17.87
CA ASP A 674 -3.78 28.13 16.63
C ASP A 674 -2.60 28.43 15.67
N TYR A 675 -2.12 29.68 15.57
CA TYR A 675 -1.06 30.07 14.63
C TYR A 675 0.36 29.99 15.20
N LEU A 676 0.52 29.65 16.47
CA LEU A 676 1.84 29.47 17.09
C LEU A 676 2.19 27.99 17.14
N PHE A 677 3.45 27.66 16.88
CA PHE A 677 3.93 26.32 17.18
C PHE A 677 3.91 26.07 18.69
N SER A 678 3.29 24.96 19.10
CA SER A 678 3.26 24.51 20.49
C SER A 678 4.29 23.39 20.71
N PRO A 679 5.37 23.60 21.47
CA PRO A 679 6.31 22.53 21.80
C PRO A 679 5.64 21.33 22.50
N GLN A 680 4.56 21.57 23.25
CA GLN A 680 3.79 20.52 23.91
C GLN A 680 3.14 19.57 22.90
N ASP A 681 2.73 20.05 21.71
CA ASP A 681 2.14 19.19 20.68
C ASP A 681 3.22 18.28 20.07
N GLY A 682 4.42 18.83 19.80
CA GLY A 682 5.56 18.02 19.36
C GLY A 682 5.95 16.96 20.40
N ALA A 683 6.04 17.34 21.66
CA ALA A 683 6.34 16.42 22.76
C ALA A 683 5.27 15.32 22.91
N ARG A 684 4.00 15.65 22.70
CA ARG A 684 2.88 14.69 22.75
C ARG A 684 3.02 13.62 21.67
N GLU A 685 3.45 14.00 20.46
CA GLU A 685 3.66 13.01 19.38
C GLU A 685 4.77 12.01 19.74
N VAL A 686 5.91 12.49 20.29
CA VAL A 686 6.98 11.61 20.76
C VAL A 686 6.51 10.72 21.91
N ALA A 687 5.82 11.31 22.92
CA ALA A 687 5.28 10.57 24.05
C ALA A 687 4.25 9.51 23.59
N ASN A 688 3.38 9.85 22.64
CA ASN A 688 2.40 8.92 22.09
C ASN A 688 3.09 7.71 21.43
N VAL A 689 4.10 7.92 20.58
CA VAL A 689 4.83 6.79 19.95
C VAL A 689 5.41 5.86 21.02
N VAL A 690 6.07 6.42 22.05
CA VAL A 690 6.77 5.62 23.06
C VAL A 690 5.79 4.99 24.06
N VAL A 691 4.94 5.79 24.68
CA VAL A 691 4.09 5.33 25.81
C VAL A 691 2.96 4.43 25.31
N LYS A 692 2.22 4.86 24.27
CA LYS A 692 1.17 4.01 23.66
C LYS A 692 1.76 2.71 23.15
N GLY A 693 2.91 2.79 22.48
CA GLY A 693 3.59 1.61 21.93
C GLY A 693 4.02 0.62 23.01
N LEU A 694 4.66 1.09 24.10
CA LEU A 694 5.10 0.23 25.21
C LEU A 694 3.90 -0.37 25.98
N LEU A 695 2.81 0.38 26.14
CA LEU A 695 1.61 -0.05 26.89
C LEU A 695 0.57 -0.76 26.01
N GLU A 696 0.93 -1.20 24.79
CA GLU A 696 0.06 -2.00 23.94
C GLU A 696 -0.27 -3.35 24.62
N ALA A 697 -1.56 -3.71 24.72
CA ALA A 697 -2.04 -4.86 25.50
C ALA A 697 -1.36 -6.18 25.09
N LYS A 698 -1.22 -6.45 23.78
CA LYS A 698 -0.58 -7.68 23.29
C LYS A 698 0.93 -7.72 23.61
N ARG A 699 1.60 -6.56 23.61
CA ARG A 699 3.01 -6.44 24.02
C ARG A 699 3.17 -6.76 25.50
N MET A 700 2.32 -6.19 26.36
CA MET A 700 2.31 -6.49 27.78
C MET A 700 2.10 -7.98 28.06
N GLN A 701 1.20 -8.61 27.32
CA GLN A 701 0.99 -10.07 27.41
C GLN A 701 2.23 -10.86 26.97
N ARG A 702 2.90 -10.47 25.87
CA ARG A 702 4.16 -11.13 25.43
C ARG A 702 5.27 -10.99 26.45
N LEU A 703 5.43 -9.82 27.08
CA LEU A 703 6.39 -9.62 28.18
C LEU A 703 6.15 -10.60 29.34
N MET A 704 4.88 -10.85 29.70
CA MET A 704 4.55 -11.82 30.75
C MET A 704 4.95 -13.25 30.34
N VAL A 705 4.68 -13.62 29.07
CA VAL A 705 5.04 -14.96 28.55
C VAL A 705 6.56 -15.14 28.54
N LEU A 706 7.31 -14.18 27.98
CA LEU A 706 8.76 -14.27 27.87
C LEU A 706 9.44 -14.27 29.24
N HIS A 707 9.03 -13.37 30.16
CA HIS A 707 9.57 -13.33 31.51
C HIS A 707 9.29 -14.59 32.36
N ARG A 708 8.15 -15.26 32.11
CA ARG A 708 7.86 -16.56 32.75
C ARG A 708 8.83 -17.64 32.30
N GLU A 709 9.23 -17.64 31.03
CA GLU A 709 10.15 -18.65 30.48
C GLU A 709 11.62 -18.32 30.82
N ASP A 710 11.99 -17.04 30.90
CA ASP A 710 13.32 -16.57 31.31
C ASP A 710 13.17 -15.31 32.18
N ALA A 711 13.52 -15.43 33.47
CA ALA A 711 13.45 -14.31 34.43
C ALA A 711 14.41 -13.15 34.10
N ASN A 712 15.37 -13.31 33.19
CA ASN A 712 16.22 -12.23 32.71
C ASN A 712 15.49 -11.30 31.71
N GLU A 713 14.44 -11.79 31.05
CA GLU A 713 13.59 -11.01 30.15
C GLU A 713 12.88 -9.88 30.92
N PRO A 714 12.72 -8.68 30.32
CA PRO A 714 11.98 -7.63 30.99
C PRO A 714 10.53 -8.05 31.25
N SER A 715 10.03 -7.77 32.45
CA SER A 715 8.62 -8.02 32.78
C SER A 715 7.75 -6.81 32.40
N ALA A 716 6.43 -7.02 32.27
CA ALA A 716 5.48 -5.91 32.11
C ALA A 716 5.59 -4.88 33.23
N ALA A 717 5.80 -5.34 34.48
CA ALA A 717 6.02 -4.45 35.63
C ALA A 717 7.33 -3.65 35.50
N PHE A 718 8.39 -4.22 34.93
CA PHE A 718 9.65 -3.49 34.69
C PHE A 718 9.43 -2.32 33.71
N VAL A 719 8.71 -2.54 32.63
CA VAL A 719 8.40 -1.48 31.63
C VAL A 719 7.57 -0.37 32.26
N ILE A 720 6.52 -0.71 33.02
CA ILE A 720 5.67 0.27 33.71
C ILE A 720 6.50 1.06 34.75
N ALA A 721 7.34 0.38 35.53
CA ALA A 721 8.20 1.05 36.50
C ALA A 721 9.19 2.03 35.85
N ALA A 722 9.73 1.69 34.65
CA ALA A 722 10.58 2.59 33.88
C ALA A 722 9.82 3.86 33.44
N LEU A 723 8.59 3.71 32.92
CA LEU A 723 7.73 4.83 32.54
C LEU A 723 7.37 5.70 33.75
N VAL A 724 6.94 5.11 34.84
CA VAL A 724 6.60 5.84 36.08
C VAL A 724 7.82 6.61 36.62
N LYS A 725 9.00 5.98 36.62
CA LYS A 725 10.25 6.62 37.01
C LYS A 725 10.56 7.83 36.11
N GLN A 726 10.44 7.67 34.80
CA GLN A 726 10.72 8.71 33.82
C GLN A 726 9.78 9.91 33.97
N GLY A 727 8.48 9.70 34.13
CA GLY A 727 7.49 10.75 34.26
C GLY A 727 7.47 11.43 35.64
N PHE A 728 7.68 10.67 36.74
CA PHE A 728 7.35 11.13 38.06
C PHE A 728 8.55 11.21 39.06
N ALA A 729 9.74 10.69 38.67
CA ALA A 729 10.95 10.83 39.41
C ALA A 729 12.03 11.69 38.73
N ALA A 730 11.87 11.93 37.39
CA ALA A 730 12.74 12.85 36.67
C ALA A 730 12.39 14.29 36.98
N GLY A 731 13.41 15.17 36.97
CA GLY A 731 13.26 16.63 37.24
C GLY A 731 13.44 17.43 35.94
N ALA A 732 12.69 18.51 35.82
CA ALA A 732 12.91 19.53 34.81
C ALA A 732 13.91 20.58 35.33
N LYS A 733 14.72 21.18 34.44
CA LYS A 733 15.73 22.18 34.75
C LYS A 733 15.24 23.62 34.52
N THR A 734 14.22 23.78 33.70
CA THR A 734 13.62 25.09 33.36
C THR A 734 12.10 25.00 33.41
N PRO A 735 11.37 26.13 33.53
CA PRO A 735 9.91 26.15 33.47
C PRO A 735 9.36 25.56 32.17
N GLN A 736 10.04 25.77 31.02
CA GLN A 736 9.65 25.20 29.73
C GLN A 736 9.73 23.66 29.77
N GLN A 737 10.80 23.12 30.35
CA GLN A 737 10.95 21.67 30.51
C GLN A 737 9.93 21.09 31.51
N GLU A 738 9.47 21.88 32.51
CA GLU A 738 8.36 21.44 33.37
C GLU A 738 7.05 21.24 32.59
N GLU A 739 6.76 22.10 31.61
CA GLU A 739 5.61 21.97 30.76
C GLU A 739 5.69 20.72 29.87
N LEU A 740 6.86 20.42 29.30
CA LEU A 740 7.09 19.22 28.49
C LEU A 740 7.02 17.94 29.34
N LEU A 741 7.55 17.97 30.56
CA LEU A 741 7.42 16.87 31.52
C LEU A 741 5.95 16.63 31.88
N ALA A 742 5.14 17.68 32.01
CA ALA A 742 3.71 17.57 32.27
C ALA A 742 2.95 16.83 31.15
N VAL A 743 3.36 16.96 29.87
CA VAL A 743 2.85 16.20 28.74
C VAL A 743 3.15 14.71 28.91
N VAL A 744 4.41 14.35 29.21
CA VAL A 744 4.83 12.95 29.42
C VAL A 744 4.10 12.33 30.61
N GLN A 745 3.94 13.08 31.73
CA GLN A 745 3.19 12.65 32.92
C GLN A 745 1.73 12.32 32.59
N SER A 746 1.08 13.20 31.85
CA SER A 746 -0.30 13.01 31.41
C SER A 746 -0.45 11.78 30.54
N GLU A 747 0.39 11.62 29.53
CA GLU A 747 0.34 10.49 28.60
C GLU A 747 0.56 9.16 29.32
N ILE A 748 1.51 9.08 30.25
CA ILE A 748 1.75 7.86 31.06
C ILE A 748 0.53 7.52 31.91
N ALA A 749 -0.03 8.48 32.62
CA ALA A 749 -1.17 8.25 33.51
C ALA A 749 -2.42 7.82 32.72
N ASP A 750 -2.74 8.55 31.67
CA ASP A 750 -3.90 8.31 30.83
C ASP A 750 -3.83 6.93 30.14
N ARG A 751 -2.67 6.57 29.56
CA ARG A 751 -2.49 5.26 28.90
C ARG A 751 -2.51 4.09 29.89
N LEU A 752 -2.03 4.26 31.11
CA LEU A 752 -2.14 3.23 32.16
C LEU A 752 -3.60 3.01 32.56
N MET A 753 -4.39 4.09 32.75
CA MET A 753 -5.83 3.98 33.02
C MET A 753 -6.59 3.32 31.87
N ILE A 754 -6.28 3.70 30.61
CA ILE A 754 -6.86 3.09 29.42
C ILE A 754 -6.56 1.59 29.36
N LEU A 755 -5.29 1.19 29.60
CA LEU A 755 -4.88 -0.21 29.58
C LEU A 755 -5.55 -1.00 30.71
N ALA A 756 -5.65 -0.43 31.91
CA ALA A 756 -6.32 -1.06 33.05
C ALA A 756 -7.82 -1.29 32.82
N ALA A 757 -8.48 -0.43 32.03
CA ALA A 757 -9.89 -0.55 31.67
C ALA A 757 -10.13 -1.32 30.37
N ASN A 758 -9.10 -1.68 29.60
CA ASN A 758 -9.22 -2.29 28.28
C ASN A 758 -9.86 -3.70 28.36
N GLY A 759 -11.09 -3.84 27.88
CA GLY A 759 -11.82 -5.12 27.87
C GLY A 759 -11.16 -6.22 27.02
N ASP A 760 -10.37 -5.85 26.00
CA ASP A 760 -9.65 -6.79 25.14
C ASP A 760 -8.31 -7.26 25.73
N ALA A 761 -7.84 -6.61 26.80
CA ALA A 761 -6.64 -7.04 27.53
C ALA A 761 -6.97 -8.18 28.52
N THR A 762 -6.00 -9.09 28.72
CA THR A 762 -6.19 -10.17 29.72
C THR A 762 -6.28 -9.59 31.14
N PRO A 763 -6.94 -10.29 32.10
CA PRO A 763 -7.05 -9.84 33.48
C PRO A 763 -5.69 -9.54 34.13
N GLU A 764 -4.65 -10.31 33.79
CA GLU A 764 -3.30 -10.16 34.32
C GLU A 764 -2.65 -8.86 33.82
N VAL A 765 -2.81 -8.55 32.53
CA VAL A 765 -2.34 -7.27 31.94
C VAL A 765 -3.05 -6.09 32.60
N ARG A 766 -4.36 -6.17 32.74
CA ARG A 766 -5.14 -5.12 33.44
C ARG A 766 -4.71 -4.93 34.90
N ALA A 767 -4.40 -6.02 35.60
CA ALA A 767 -3.93 -5.97 37.00
C ALA A 767 -2.57 -5.28 37.11
N VAL A 768 -1.63 -5.56 36.21
CA VAL A 768 -0.30 -4.90 36.21
C VAL A 768 -0.44 -3.42 35.81
N ALA A 769 -1.31 -3.09 34.87
CA ALA A 769 -1.61 -1.68 34.51
C ALA A 769 -2.23 -0.92 35.69
N LEU A 770 -3.19 -1.54 36.40
CA LEU A 770 -3.80 -0.97 37.60
C LEU A 770 -2.78 -0.74 38.72
N ALA A 771 -1.82 -1.66 38.91
CA ALA A 771 -0.74 -1.46 39.84
C ALA A 771 0.12 -0.23 39.44
N GLY A 772 0.38 -0.07 38.13
CA GLY A 772 1.03 1.12 37.59
C GLY A 772 0.28 2.43 37.85
N VAL A 773 -1.07 2.44 37.78
CA VAL A 773 -1.89 3.59 38.17
C VAL A 773 -1.69 3.93 39.64
N HIS A 774 -1.64 2.95 40.53
CA HIS A 774 -1.34 3.16 41.95
C HIS A 774 0.08 3.68 42.18
N ASP A 775 1.08 3.19 41.40
CA ASP A 775 2.47 3.66 41.48
C ASP A 775 2.58 5.13 41.08
N VAL A 776 1.88 5.56 40.00
CA VAL A 776 1.77 6.97 39.60
C VAL A 776 1.18 7.80 40.74
N GLN A 777 0.04 7.37 41.29
CA GLN A 777 -0.60 8.07 42.39
C GLN A 777 0.34 8.20 43.63
N GLY A 778 1.00 7.09 43.94
CA GLY A 778 2.00 7.06 45.04
C GLY A 778 3.19 8.00 44.81
N ALA A 779 3.65 8.11 43.57
CA ALA A 779 4.75 9.03 43.19
C ALA A 779 4.28 10.49 43.29
N ILE A 780 3.08 10.84 42.83
CA ILE A 780 2.51 12.18 42.93
C ILE A 780 2.39 12.62 44.40
N ARG A 781 1.86 11.75 45.26
CA ARG A 781 1.67 12.04 46.68
C ARG A 781 2.98 12.22 47.47
N LYS A 782 4.06 11.58 47.03
CA LYS A 782 5.42 11.75 47.60
C LYS A 782 6.14 12.97 47.05
N SER A 783 5.73 13.49 45.88
CA SER A 783 6.35 14.66 45.25
C SER A 783 6.17 15.92 46.12
N SER A 784 7.17 16.74 46.18
CA SER A 784 7.12 18.09 46.73
C SER A 784 6.46 19.09 45.75
N SER A 785 6.42 18.78 44.46
CA SER A 785 5.77 19.63 43.46
C SER A 785 4.26 19.65 43.67
N ARG A 786 3.63 20.78 43.48
CA ARG A 786 2.20 21.03 43.52
C ARG A 786 1.71 21.61 42.22
N SER A 787 2.27 21.14 41.08
CA SER A 787 1.85 21.61 39.78
C SER A 787 0.37 21.28 39.55
N ALA A 788 -0.34 22.12 38.78
CA ALA A 788 -1.73 21.90 38.41
C ALA A 788 -1.93 20.57 37.66
N THR A 789 -0.95 20.19 36.85
CA THR A 789 -0.98 18.89 36.11
C THR A 789 -0.98 17.70 37.06
N LEU A 790 -0.08 17.68 38.07
CA LEU A 790 -0.03 16.59 39.05
C LEU A 790 -1.29 16.51 39.89
N GLN A 791 -1.88 17.67 40.26
CA GLN A 791 -3.17 17.69 40.94
C GLN A 791 -4.29 17.12 40.08
N ARG A 792 -4.39 17.55 38.82
CA ARG A 792 -5.36 17.01 37.86
C ARG A 792 -5.22 15.49 37.70
N ILE A 793 -3.98 14.99 37.51
CA ILE A 793 -3.75 13.54 37.35
C ILE A 793 -4.16 12.77 38.61
N ASP A 794 -3.86 13.24 39.85
CA ASP A 794 -4.28 12.56 41.08
C ASP A 794 -5.80 12.54 41.23
N GLU A 795 -6.51 13.63 40.90
CA GLU A 795 -7.97 13.70 40.88
C GLU A 795 -8.58 12.75 39.84
N GLU A 796 -8.07 12.70 38.62
CA GLU A 796 -8.52 11.79 37.57
C GLU A 796 -8.30 10.32 37.95
N ILE A 797 -7.17 9.97 38.56
CA ILE A 797 -6.92 8.63 39.07
C ILE A 797 -7.93 8.29 40.16
N VAL A 798 -8.25 9.20 41.09
CA VAL A 798 -9.26 8.96 42.13
C VAL A 798 -10.62 8.67 41.51
N LEU A 799 -11.05 9.45 40.51
CA LEU A 799 -12.31 9.25 39.81
C LEU A 799 -12.31 7.92 39.01
N PHE A 800 -11.21 7.61 38.30
CA PHE A 800 -11.05 6.36 37.60
C PHE A 800 -11.17 5.15 38.52
N LEU A 801 -10.48 5.14 39.65
CA LEU A 801 -10.52 4.04 40.60
C LEU A 801 -11.92 3.83 41.23
N GLN A 802 -12.77 4.89 41.30
CA GLN A 802 -14.16 4.79 41.75
C GLN A 802 -15.08 4.16 40.70
N ASN A 803 -14.90 4.51 39.42
CA ASN A 803 -15.70 4.00 38.31
C ASN A 803 -14.86 3.98 36.98
N PRO A 804 -14.13 2.91 36.71
CA PRO A 804 -13.29 2.82 35.53
C PRO A 804 -14.07 2.95 34.22
N GLU A 805 -15.29 2.41 34.12
CA GLU A 805 -16.08 2.43 32.88
C GLU A 805 -16.48 3.85 32.46
N GLN A 806 -16.77 4.72 33.41
CA GLN A 806 -17.16 6.10 33.13
C GLN A 806 -16.00 7.08 33.04
N ASN A 807 -14.92 6.81 33.77
CA ASN A 807 -13.81 7.76 33.96
C ASN A 807 -12.51 7.33 33.26
N THR A 808 -12.57 6.38 32.34
CA THR A 808 -11.43 6.08 31.45
C THR A 808 -11.18 7.28 30.55
N PRO A 809 -9.91 7.80 30.49
CA PRO A 809 -9.57 8.92 29.62
C PRO A 809 -9.92 8.65 28.16
N LYS A 810 -10.48 9.68 27.50
CA LYS A 810 -10.73 9.67 26.05
C LYS A 810 -9.70 10.56 25.38
N LEU A 811 -8.62 9.96 24.91
CA LEU A 811 -7.58 10.69 24.20
C LEU A 811 -8.04 10.99 22.76
N LYS A 812 -7.92 12.25 22.35
CA LYS A 812 -8.00 12.59 20.93
C LYS A 812 -6.69 12.13 20.32
N GLU A 813 -6.75 11.14 19.43
CA GLU A 813 -5.57 10.77 18.67
C GLU A 813 -5.24 11.92 17.72
N SER A 814 -4.14 12.61 17.98
CA SER A 814 -3.52 13.48 17.01
C SER A 814 -2.75 12.60 16.04
N GLY A 815 -2.87 12.86 14.76
CA GLY A 815 -2.01 12.22 13.77
C GLY A 815 -0.65 12.91 13.77
N ALA A 816 0.44 12.17 13.99
CA ALA A 816 1.75 12.70 13.70
C ALA A 816 1.81 13.18 12.25
N PRO A 817 2.45 14.35 11.98
CA PRO A 817 2.67 14.78 10.62
C PRO A 817 3.29 13.69 9.76
N ALA A 818 2.90 13.61 8.50
CA ALA A 818 3.38 12.58 7.59
C ALA A 818 4.92 12.55 7.57
N GLY A 819 5.47 11.36 7.60
CA GLY A 819 6.92 11.15 7.60
C GLY A 819 7.54 11.19 6.20
N PRO A 820 8.79 10.69 6.06
CA PRO A 820 9.46 10.61 4.78
C PRO A 820 8.62 9.91 3.73
N PRO A 821 8.81 10.30 2.48
CA PRO A 821 8.11 9.65 1.38
C PRO A 821 8.58 8.21 1.22
N VAL A 822 7.64 7.35 0.99
CA VAL A 822 7.84 5.97 0.54
C VAL A 822 8.31 5.97 -0.91
#